data_008ac0e42a5b39bab5ad97496ae241c7
#
_entry.id   008ac0e42a5b39bab5ad97496ae241c7
#
_cell.length_a   1.000
_cell.length_b   1.000
_cell.length_c   1.000
_cell.angle_alpha   90.00
_cell.angle_beta   90.00
_cell.angle_gamma   90.00
#
_symmetry.space_group_name_H-M   'P 1'
#
loop_
_entity.id
_entity.type
_entity.pdbx_description
1 polymer ?
#
loop_
_entity_poly.entity_id
_entity_poly.type
_entity_poly.pdbx_seq_one_letter_code
_entity_poly.pdbx_strand_id
1 'polypeptide(L)'
;MTVVLIVAATRPQLAVLADSVRTFHELGAQVHLAGTFHLAPVSKELTAAELDGVRQLPRSVRGSSALRRKAAESPTGMRVWLQATGDNWLRAQARKADVLVALDSKAVYTVWRLAQHNRGAEALYGITPALRAVEALRDRGDAAPRRGMRDSLPSAAVVARDVRRSVSGLPAVVMRTATARPVMRSAVGARLWRGAVTAPGVPARLRVSASRYVAEGMESAGRTSGAAIALAAAASKVGDLGIRASLLDESVMKEISNGLVPGKLPQAVAAQLAHADDRFTRGDFPEAATALNRALTLNFHRVVHIDQLSSPLARKAGAYVEPLYASKVMRALGAPRGRRTPHAPAPTGRPLRLLVTTSGNANFLHHILSHFGDHPGVELRFLDLAAQKSLMRISWAGRRILEDRLAGDATDYQEEVERLIRPYLDWADTVFLDWAVGPASMLTTIDPGDTRIVVRLHSYEAFTRWPHSTDFSRIDDLVFVAPHVRDLVASLVPQLRGEHAPRTHVIDNAMELAGFARPKPAEARFRLGLIGIGQVAKDPLWAIEVLRLLRKEDDRYRLSLVGGDMSAKTSHATRDYLQRFEKKLAPLVKSGAVERLGATDDVASALTGIGTILSSSVREGCHVGLMEGAASGALPVARDWPFYAGRPNSARTLYPEGWVVETPEEAAERIRRHTGTEEAWRKAGAAASAHALTAWDWPVVRTHFERLFLGTE
;
A
#
# COMPACT_ATOMS: atom_id res chain seq x y z
N MET A 1 -30.49 16.60 -39.53
CA MET A 1 -29.01 16.46 -39.49
C MET A 1 -28.60 16.38 -38.05
N THR A 2 -27.92 15.31 -37.68
CA THR A 2 -27.50 15.02 -36.29
C THR A 2 -26.35 15.94 -35.88
N VAL A 3 -26.39 16.52 -34.68
CA VAL A 3 -25.37 17.42 -34.16
C VAL A 3 -24.61 16.72 -33.02
N VAL A 4 -23.30 16.58 -33.17
CA VAL A 4 -22.38 16.00 -32.16
C VAL A 4 -21.53 17.11 -31.55
N LEU A 5 -21.52 17.23 -30.24
CA LEU A 5 -20.63 18.13 -29.50
C LEU A 5 -19.62 17.33 -28.69
N ILE A 6 -18.37 17.41 -29.09
CA ILE A 6 -17.24 16.79 -28.40
C ILE A 6 -16.62 17.80 -27.42
N VAL A 7 -16.44 17.39 -26.15
CA VAL A 7 -15.75 18.18 -25.14
C VAL A 7 -14.50 17.42 -24.70
N ALA A 8 -13.33 18.09 -24.77
CA ALA A 8 -12.06 17.52 -24.38
C ALA A 8 -11.29 18.44 -23.42
N ALA A 9 -10.78 17.92 -22.34
CA ALA A 9 -9.95 18.65 -21.38
C ALA A 9 -8.45 18.48 -21.65
N THR A 10 -8.05 17.40 -22.30
CA THR A 10 -6.67 17.11 -22.72
C THR A 10 -6.59 17.07 -24.24
N ARG A 11 -5.41 17.42 -24.79
CA ARG A 11 -5.18 17.37 -26.24
C ARG A 11 -5.29 15.92 -26.71
N PRO A 12 -6.22 15.61 -27.66
CA PRO A 12 -6.36 14.27 -28.21
C PRO A 12 -5.25 13.94 -29.21
N GLN A 13 -5.14 12.65 -29.58
CA GLN A 13 -4.34 12.23 -30.73
C GLN A 13 -5.06 12.67 -32.01
N LEU A 14 -4.41 13.56 -32.76
CA LEU A 14 -5.06 14.28 -33.86
C LEU A 14 -5.49 13.38 -35.01
N ALA A 15 -4.68 12.37 -35.37
CA ALA A 15 -5.03 11.41 -36.43
C ALA A 15 -6.32 10.64 -36.06
N VAL A 16 -6.41 10.15 -34.82
CA VAL A 16 -7.61 9.43 -34.35
C VAL A 16 -8.84 10.31 -34.30
N LEU A 17 -8.68 11.58 -33.93
CA LEU A 17 -9.77 12.54 -33.92
C LEU A 17 -10.24 12.85 -35.35
N ALA A 18 -9.30 13.08 -36.27
CA ALA A 18 -9.63 13.35 -37.70
C ALA A 18 -10.39 12.19 -38.35
N ASP A 19 -9.93 10.95 -38.13
CA ASP A 19 -10.62 9.76 -38.61
C ASP A 19 -12.04 9.67 -38.04
N SER A 20 -12.18 9.94 -36.74
CA SER A 20 -13.49 9.94 -36.08
C SER A 20 -14.43 11.02 -36.61
N VAL A 21 -13.90 12.22 -36.88
CA VAL A 21 -14.71 13.32 -37.47
C VAL A 21 -15.17 12.96 -38.86
N ARG A 22 -14.30 12.39 -39.72
CA ARG A 22 -14.70 11.89 -41.03
C ARG A 22 -15.83 10.85 -40.96
N THR A 23 -15.70 9.89 -40.05
CA THR A 23 -16.74 8.86 -39.85
C THR A 23 -18.07 9.49 -39.38
N PHE A 24 -18.07 10.49 -38.54
CA PHE A 24 -19.29 11.22 -38.16
C PHE A 24 -19.91 11.94 -39.36
N HIS A 25 -19.10 12.56 -40.22
CA HIS A 25 -19.60 13.22 -41.45
C HIS A 25 -20.16 12.21 -42.43
N GLU A 26 -19.55 11.05 -42.62
CA GLU A 26 -20.07 9.94 -43.44
C GLU A 26 -21.44 9.45 -42.95
N LEU A 27 -21.67 9.54 -41.64
CA LEU A 27 -22.96 9.26 -41.00
C LEU A 27 -23.96 10.45 -41.09
N GLY A 28 -23.59 11.57 -41.73
CA GLY A 28 -24.44 12.75 -41.91
C GLY A 28 -24.54 13.65 -40.66
N ALA A 29 -23.58 13.60 -39.76
CA ALA A 29 -23.56 14.41 -38.53
C ALA A 29 -22.68 15.65 -38.66
N GLN A 30 -23.10 16.76 -38.04
CA GLN A 30 -22.24 17.93 -37.77
C GLN A 30 -21.42 17.73 -36.49
N VAL A 31 -20.16 18.06 -36.54
CA VAL A 31 -19.23 17.84 -35.42
C VAL A 31 -18.64 19.12 -34.90
N HIS A 32 -18.88 19.42 -33.63
CA HIS A 32 -18.33 20.55 -32.93
C HIS A 32 -17.36 20.09 -31.85
N LEU A 33 -16.21 20.79 -31.70
CA LEU A 33 -15.19 20.49 -30.69
C LEU A 33 -15.00 21.67 -29.72
N ALA A 34 -15.07 21.41 -28.43
CA ALA A 34 -14.69 22.36 -27.37
C ALA A 34 -13.56 21.81 -26.50
N GLY A 35 -12.50 22.57 -26.32
CA GLY A 35 -11.34 22.09 -25.53
C GLY A 35 -10.68 23.14 -24.65
N THR A 36 -10.08 22.74 -23.51
CA THR A 36 -9.31 23.62 -22.61
C THR A 36 -7.81 23.70 -22.95
N PHE A 37 -7.36 22.98 -23.97
CA PHE A 37 -6.00 23.01 -24.50
C PHE A 37 -5.88 23.96 -25.70
N HIS A 38 -4.67 24.16 -26.24
CA HIS A 38 -4.48 25.05 -27.39
C HIS A 38 -5.01 24.42 -28.67
N LEU A 39 -6.07 24.98 -29.23
CA LEU A 39 -6.79 24.46 -30.41
C LEU A 39 -6.20 24.90 -31.75
N ALA A 40 -5.37 25.97 -31.80
CA ALA A 40 -4.81 26.48 -33.06
C ALA A 40 -3.99 25.42 -33.85
N PRO A 41 -3.16 24.56 -33.24
CA PRO A 41 -2.51 23.47 -33.97
C PRO A 41 -3.48 22.41 -34.45
N VAL A 42 -4.54 22.13 -33.68
CA VAL A 42 -5.59 21.13 -34.00
C VAL A 42 -6.38 21.60 -35.20
N SER A 43 -6.76 22.88 -35.27
CA SER A 43 -7.51 23.45 -36.37
C SER A 43 -6.70 23.61 -37.66
N LYS A 44 -5.37 23.58 -37.60
CA LYS A 44 -4.49 23.59 -38.78
C LYS A 44 -4.25 22.18 -39.34
N GLU A 45 -4.21 21.16 -38.46
CA GLU A 45 -4.03 19.77 -38.85
C GLU A 45 -5.36 19.10 -39.26
N LEU A 46 -6.47 19.50 -38.61
CA LEU A 46 -7.82 19.24 -39.06
C LEU A 46 -8.24 20.41 -39.95
N THR A 47 -8.25 20.19 -41.24
CA THR A 47 -8.71 21.22 -42.21
C THR A 47 -10.09 21.76 -41.81
N ALA A 48 -10.36 23.04 -42.07
CA ALA A 48 -11.62 23.70 -41.70
C ALA A 48 -12.89 22.97 -42.20
N ALA A 49 -12.75 22.07 -43.19
CA ALA A 49 -13.82 21.21 -43.71
C ALA A 49 -14.13 19.99 -42.82
N GLU A 50 -13.30 19.67 -41.84
CA GLU A 50 -13.47 18.47 -41.01
C GLU A 50 -14.18 18.73 -39.66
N LEU A 51 -14.26 19.98 -39.21
CA LEU A 51 -15.00 20.36 -38.01
C LEU A 51 -15.94 21.52 -38.29
N ASP A 52 -17.24 21.34 -38.03
CA ASP A 52 -18.27 22.38 -38.23
C ASP A 52 -18.16 23.53 -37.23
N GLY A 53 -17.44 23.32 -36.15
CA GLY A 53 -17.13 24.39 -35.21
C GLY A 53 -16.11 23.99 -34.15
N VAL A 54 -15.24 24.94 -33.83
CA VAL A 54 -14.17 24.73 -32.84
C VAL A 54 -14.19 25.83 -31.79
N ARG A 55 -14.13 25.50 -30.51
CA ARG A 55 -14.14 26.46 -29.43
C ARG A 55 -13.04 26.18 -28.40
N GLN A 56 -12.11 27.10 -28.28
CA GLN A 56 -11.18 27.09 -27.20
C GLN A 56 -11.81 27.62 -25.91
N LEU A 57 -11.96 26.76 -24.92
CA LEU A 57 -12.44 27.14 -23.61
C LEU A 57 -11.31 27.84 -22.82
N PRO A 58 -11.65 28.76 -21.90
CA PRO A 58 -10.65 29.42 -21.06
C PRO A 58 -9.78 28.43 -20.28
N ARG A 59 -8.46 28.64 -20.27
CA ARG A 59 -7.53 27.82 -19.48
C ARG A 59 -7.56 28.14 -17.97
N SER A 60 -8.13 29.28 -17.62
CA SER A 60 -8.35 29.68 -16.23
C SER A 60 -9.79 30.14 -16.05
N VAL A 61 -10.33 29.96 -14.85
CA VAL A 61 -11.69 30.41 -14.54
C VAL A 61 -11.73 31.93 -14.53
N ARG A 62 -12.60 32.50 -15.39
CA ARG A 62 -12.89 33.93 -15.44
C ARG A 62 -13.86 34.30 -14.31
N GLY A 63 -13.63 35.41 -13.60
CA GLY A 63 -14.49 35.88 -12.55
C GLY A 63 -13.76 36.37 -11.30
N SER A 64 -14.47 36.45 -10.17
CA SER A 64 -13.93 36.95 -8.90
C SER A 64 -12.77 36.11 -8.38
N SER A 65 -11.93 36.70 -7.53
CA SER A 65 -10.82 35.98 -6.86
C SER A 65 -11.31 34.76 -6.08
N ALA A 66 -12.54 34.83 -5.53
CA ALA A 66 -13.19 33.71 -4.84
C ALA A 66 -13.52 32.55 -5.78
N LEU A 67 -14.02 32.84 -6.99
CA LEU A 67 -14.34 31.83 -7.99
C LEU A 67 -13.06 31.15 -8.54
N ARG A 68 -12.00 31.91 -8.76
CA ARG A 68 -10.69 31.39 -9.19
C ARG A 68 -10.06 30.49 -8.14
N ARG A 69 -10.18 30.85 -6.86
CA ARG A 69 -9.69 30.04 -5.74
C ARG A 69 -10.49 28.73 -5.63
N LYS A 70 -11.82 28.80 -5.71
CA LYS A 70 -12.69 27.62 -5.73
C LYS A 70 -12.35 26.67 -6.88
N ALA A 71 -12.03 27.19 -8.04
CA ALA A 71 -11.62 26.38 -9.18
C ALA A 71 -10.28 25.70 -8.95
N ALA A 72 -9.31 26.38 -8.33
CA ALA A 72 -8.00 25.82 -8.00
C ALA A 72 -8.11 24.64 -6.99
N GLU A 73 -9.06 24.74 -6.06
CA GLU A 73 -9.33 23.75 -5.01
C GLU A 73 -10.25 22.62 -5.46
N SER A 74 -10.88 22.74 -6.65
CA SER A 74 -11.85 21.76 -7.17
C SER A 74 -11.17 20.58 -7.86
N PRO A 75 -11.78 19.37 -7.82
CA PRO A 75 -11.36 18.24 -8.66
C PRO A 75 -11.27 18.64 -10.12
N THR A 76 -10.37 18.02 -10.89
CA THR A 76 -10.06 18.43 -12.27
C THR A 76 -11.29 18.52 -13.16
N GLY A 77 -12.23 17.56 -13.10
CA GLY A 77 -13.45 17.59 -13.89
C GLY A 77 -14.37 18.78 -13.56
N MET A 78 -14.49 19.14 -12.28
CA MET A 78 -15.26 20.31 -11.85
C MET A 78 -14.57 21.61 -12.27
N ARG A 79 -13.24 21.63 -12.28
CA ARG A 79 -12.44 22.78 -12.75
C ARG A 79 -12.70 23.05 -14.22
N VAL A 80 -12.71 22.02 -15.07
CA VAL A 80 -13.05 22.12 -16.50
C VAL A 80 -14.45 22.69 -16.67
N TRP A 81 -15.45 22.24 -15.91
CA TRP A 81 -16.78 22.82 -15.92
C TRP A 81 -16.79 24.31 -15.54
N LEU A 82 -16.09 24.69 -14.47
CA LEU A 82 -16.02 26.09 -14.04
C LEU A 82 -15.34 27.00 -15.07
N GLN A 83 -14.40 26.47 -15.87
CA GLN A 83 -13.81 27.16 -17.01
C GLN A 83 -14.82 27.33 -18.16
N ALA A 84 -15.64 26.33 -18.38
CA ALA A 84 -16.62 26.25 -19.47
C ALA A 84 -17.95 26.96 -19.19
N THR A 85 -18.33 27.13 -17.94
CA THR A 85 -19.68 27.55 -17.51
C THR A 85 -20.07 28.96 -17.99
N GLY A 86 -19.11 29.83 -18.31
CA GLY A 86 -19.34 31.17 -18.84
C GLY A 86 -19.35 31.25 -20.38
N ASP A 87 -19.09 30.16 -21.11
CA ASP A 87 -18.97 30.17 -22.57
C ASP A 87 -20.33 30.03 -23.23
N ASN A 88 -20.78 31.11 -23.88
CA ASN A 88 -22.09 31.16 -24.57
C ASN A 88 -22.16 30.27 -25.81
N TRP A 89 -21.03 30.10 -26.53
CA TRP A 89 -20.97 29.24 -27.71
C TRP A 89 -21.17 27.76 -27.30
N LEU A 90 -20.42 27.33 -26.29
CA LEU A 90 -20.55 25.95 -25.77
C LEU A 90 -21.97 25.64 -25.32
N ARG A 91 -22.62 26.56 -24.61
CA ARG A 91 -24.02 26.40 -24.20
C ARG A 91 -24.99 26.35 -25.39
N ALA A 92 -24.75 27.17 -26.39
CA ALA A 92 -25.58 27.20 -27.59
C ALA A 92 -25.47 25.88 -28.39
N GLN A 93 -24.24 25.36 -28.57
CA GLN A 93 -24.05 24.09 -29.26
C GLN A 93 -24.58 22.91 -28.43
N ALA A 94 -24.36 22.91 -27.11
CA ALA A 94 -24.88 21.86 -26.22
C ALA A 94 -26.41 21.77 -26.24
N ARG A 95 -27.14 22.89 -26.45
CA ARG A 95 -28.62 22.89 -26.60
C ARG A 95 -29.09 22.30 -27.92
N LYS A 96 -28.25 22.40 -28.96
CA LYS A 96 -28.55 21.89 -30.31
C LYS A 96 -28.12 20.45 -30.50
N ALA A 97 -27.14 20.00 -29.70
CA ALA A 97 -26.54 18.69 -29.83
C ALA A 97 -27.54 17.56 -29.60
N ASP A 98 -27.46 16.53 -30.47
CA ASP A 98 -28.13 15.25 -30.31
C ASP A 98 -27.28 14.30 -29.49
N VAL A 99 -25.96 14.41 -29.62
CA VAL A 99 -24.99 13.61 -28.90
C VAL A 99 -23.94 14.53 -28.23
N LEU A 100 -23.74 14.36 -26.95
CA LEU A 100 -22.73 15.05 -26.14
C LEU A 100 -21.62 14.07 -25.75
N VAL A 101 -20.39 14.32 -26.17
CA VAL A 101 -19.28 13.39 -26.02
C VAL A 101 -18.24 13.95 -25.08
N ALA A 102 -17.93 13.23 -24.01
CA ALA A 102 -16.73 13.46 -23.19
C ALA A 102 -15.57 12.66 -23.80
N LEU A 103 -14.58 13.34 -24.37
CA LEU A 103 -13.46 12.65 -25.01
C LEU A 103 -12.44 12.09 -24.02
N ASP A 104 -12.35 12.70 -22.84
CA ASP A 104 -11.49 12.24 -21.75
C ASP A 104 -12.21 12.31 -20.39
N SER A 105 -11.65 11.63 -19.38
CA SER A 105 -12.25 11.52 -18.05
C SER A 105 -12.44 12.88 -17.34
N LYS A 106 -11.62 13.88 -17.68
CA LYS A 106 -11.71 15.22 -17.09
C LYS A 106 -12.87 16.04 -17.70
N ALA A 107 -13.32 15.69 -18.89
CA ALA A 107 -14.46 16.32 -19.59
C ALA A 107 -15.81 15.73 -19.13
N VAL A 108 -15.85 14.54 -18.53
CA VAL A 108 -17.09 13.82 -18.13
C VAL A 108 -18.02 14.70 -17.30
N TYR A 109 -17.51 15.38 -16.27
CA TYR A 109 -18.34 16.24 -15.44
C TYR A 109 -18.95 17.42 -16.23
N THR A 110 -18.22 17.97 -17.19
CA THR A 110 -18.72 19.06 -18.05
C THR A 110 -19.84 18.55 -18.95
N VAL A 111 -19.65 17.43 -19.62
CA VAL A 111 -20.67 16.81 -20.49
C VAL A 111 -21.91 16.42 -19.68
N TRP A 112 -21.75 15.81 -18.53
CA TRP A 112 -22.87 15.51 -17.63
C TRP A 112 -23.65 16.78 -17.25
N ARG A 113 -22.98 17.88 -16.96
CA ARG A 113 -23.63 19.18 -16.66
C ARG A 113 -24.36 19.77 -17.88
N LEU A 114 -23.79 19.66 -19.05
CA LEU A 114 -24.43 20.11 -20.29
C LEU A 114 -25.69 19.27 -20.59
N ALA A 115 -25.64 17.96 -20.41
CA ALA A 115 -26.78 17.06 -20.57
C ALA A 115 -27.95 17.37 -19.62
N GLN A 116 -27.68 17.90 -18.41
CA GLN A 116 -28.75 18.36 -17.51
C GLN A 116 -29.55 19.55 -18.07
N HIS A 117 -29.00 20.28 -19.05
CA HIS A 117 -29.63 21.40 -19.71
C HIS A 117 -30.16 21.08 -21.14
N ASN A 118 -29.84 19.89 -21.63
CA ASN A 118 -30.38 19.32 -22.84
C ASN A 118 -30.72 17.85 -22.65
N ARG A 119 -31.93 17.57 -22.19
CA ARG A 119 -32.37 16.22 -21.82
C ARG A 119 -32.64 15.31 -23.04
N GLY A 120 -32.76 15.89 -24.24
CA GLY A 120 -32.92 15.15 -25.47
C GLY A 120 -31.56 14.69 -26.06
N ALA A 121 -30.43 15.15 -25.52
CA ALA A 121 -29.12 14.72 -26.01
C ALA A 121 -28.65 13.46 -25.26
N GLU A 122 -28.06 12.55 -26.00
CA GLU A 122 -27.38 11.39 -25.45
C GLU A 122 -25.98 11.78 -25.01
N ALA A 123 -25.66 11.56 -23.72
CA ALA A 123 -24.37 11.94 -23.15
C ALA A 123 -23.47 10.71 -22.98
N LEU A 124 -22.36 10.68 -23.69
CA LEU A 124 -21.52 9.51 -23.86
C LEU A 124 -20.06 9.79 -23.52
N TYR A 125 -19.32 8.73 -23.14
CA TYR A 125 -17.89 8.76 -22.91
C TYR A 125 -17.14 8.02 -24.01
N GLY A 126 -16.26 8.74 -24.73
CA GLY A 126 -15.45 8.19 -25.82
C GLY A 126 -16.16 8.23 -27.20
N ILE A 127 -15.36 8.06 -28.24
CA ILE A 127 -15.82 8.17 -29.65
C ILE A 127 -16.66 6.97 -30.08
N THR A 128 -16.24 5.75 -29.76
CA THR A 128 -16.93 4.54 -30.25
C THR A 128 -18.41 4.45 -29.83
N PRO A 129 -18.78 4.75 -28.56
CA PRO A 129 -20.19 4.83 -28.19
C PRO A 129 -20.93 5.94 -28.94
N ALA A 130 -20.28 7.07 -29.20
CA ALA A 130 -20.88 8.19 -29.88
C ALA A 130 -21.17 7.90 -31.38
N LEU A 131 -20.28 7.20 -32.05
CA LEU A 131 -20.51 6.73 -33.44
C LEU A 131 -21.72 5.81 -33.51
N ARG A 132 -21.84 4.84 -32.63
CA ARG A 132 -23.00 3.94 -32.55
C ARG A 132 -24.31 4.69 -32.30
N ALA A 133 -24.26 5.72 -31.44
CA ALA A 133 -25.45 6.55 -31.19
C ALA A 133 -25.88 7.35 -32.42
N VAL A 134 -24.93 7.93 -33.17
CA VAL A 134 -25.21 8.66 -34.41
C VAL A 134 -25.75 7.69 -35.49
N GLU A 135 -25.16 6.52 -35.62
CA GLU A 135 -25.62 5.45 -36.50
C GLU A 135 -27.08 5.06 -36.20
N ALA A 136 -27.38 4.81 -34.92
CA ALA A 136 -28.72 4.51 -34.44
C ALA A 136 -29.73 5.67 -34.68
N LEU A 137 -29.26 6.92 -34.58
CA LEU A 137 -30.09 8.09 -34.90
C LEU A 137 -30.37 8.21 -36.40
N ARG A 138 -29.39 7.95 -37.27
CA ARG A 138 -29.53 7.90 -38.71
C ARG A 138 -30.53 6.81 -39.13
N ASP A 139 -30.38 5.60 -38.60
CA ASP A 139 -31.21 4.44 -38.96
C ASP A 139 -32.67 4.57 -38.51
N ARG A 140 -32.95 5.42 -37.50
CA ARG A 140 -34.33 5.77 -37.10
C ARG A 140 -35.04 6.71 -38.07
N GLY A 141 -34.32 7.40 -38.97
CA GLY A 141 -34.88 8.30 -39.98
C GLY A 141 -35.76 9.43 -39.41
N ASP A 142 -36.66 9.97 -40.25
CA ASP A 142 -37.59 11.05 -39.85
C ASP A 142 -38.68 10.64 -38.84
N ALA A 143 -38.70 9.40 -38.37
CA ALA A 143 -39.64 8.89 -37.38
C ALA A 143 -39.27 9.30 -35.91
N ALA A 144 -38.17 10.01 -35.69
CA ALA A 144 -37.83 10.53 -34.36
C ALA A 144 -38.80 11.68 -33.97
N PRO A 145 -39.39 11.65 -32.76
CA PRO A 145 -40.30 12.73 -32.34
C PRO A 145 -39.53 14.06 -32.33
N ARG A 146 -40.10 15.08 -33.02
CA ARG A 146 -39.58 16.44 -33.02
C ARG A 146 -39.43 16.89 -31.58
N ARG A 147 -38.22 17.29 -31.19
CA ARG A 147 -37.92 17.80 -29.84
C ARG A 147 -38.87 18.92 -29.47
N GLY A 148 -39.66 18.69 -28.40
CA GLY A 148 -40.48 19.73 -27.82
C GLY A 148 -39.61 20.77 -27.12
N MET A 149 -40.05 22.01 -27.07
CA MET A 149 -39.38 23.11 -26.34
C MET A 149 -39.14 22.77 -24.86
N ARG A 150 -39.87 21.80 -24.28
CA ARG A 150 -39.70 21.28 -22.91
C ARG A 150 -38.45 20.44 -22.74
N ASP A 151 -37.95 19.77 -23.80
CA ASP A 151 -36.77 18.87 -23.70
C ASP A 151 -35.46 19.65 -23.66
N SER A 152 -35.46 20.89 -24.12
CA SER A 152 -34.34 21.81 -24.07
C SER A 152 -34.32 22.69 -22.80
N LEU A 153 -35.34 22.59 -21.93
CA LEU A 153 -35.39 23.32 -20.68
C LEU A 153 -34.79 22.50 -19.52
N PRO A 154 -34.05 23.14 -18.59
CA PRO A 154 -33.53 22.45 -17.43
C PRO A 154 -34.66 21.91 -16.55
N SER A 155 -34.49 20.73 -15.96
CA SER A 155 -35.50 20.15 -15.08
C SER A 155 -35.79 21.06 -13.89
N ALA A 156 -37.04 21.04 -13.38
CA ALA A 156 -37.41 21.78 -12.18
C ALA A 156 -36.50 21.46 -10.99
N ALA A 157 -35.98 20.22 -10.90
CA ALA A 157 -35.00 19.81 -9.87
C ALA A 157 -33.62 20.50 -10.07
N VAL A 158 -33.20 20.76 -11.32
CA VAL A 158 -31.97 21.51 -11.62
C VAL A 158 -32.15 22.97 -11.29
N VAL A 159 -33.26 23.58 -11.67
CA VAL A 159 -33.61 24.98 -11.35
C VAL A 159 -33.74 25.13 -9.81
N ALA A 160 -34.49 24.28 -9.13
CA ALA A 160 -34.63 24.32 -7.67
C ALA A 160 -33.30 24.13 -6.96
N ARG A 161 -32.41 23.29 -7.48
CA ARG A 161 -31.06 23.09 -6.93
C ARG A 161 -30.15 24.31 -7.16
N ASP A 162 -30.23 24.94 -8.33
CA ASP A 162 -29.43 26.13 -8.64
C ASP A 162 -29.96 27.37 -7.89
N VAL A 163 -31.28 27.49 -7.67
CA VAL A 163 -31.91 28.49 -6.77
C VAL A 163 -31.53 28.23 -5.31
N ARG A 164 -31.64 26.98 -4.82
CA ARG A 164 -31.18 26.62 -3.47
C ARG A 164 -29.69 26.91 -3.25
N ARG A 165 -28.83 26.70 -4.27
CA ARG A 165 -27.41 27.07 -4.19
C ARG A 165 -27.17 28.58 -4.17
N SER A 166 -28.03 29.38 -4.80
CA SER A 166 -27.93 30.83 -4.77
C SER A 166 -28.40 31.40 -3.43
N VAL A 167 -29.46 30.83 -2.85
CA VAL A 167 -29.99 31.21 -1.53
C VAL A 167 -29.14 30.61 -0.40
N SER A 168 -28.53 29.43 -0.58
CA SER A 168 -27.62 28.82 0.38
C SER A 168 -26.21 29.44 0.40
N GLY A 169 -25.95 30.47 -0.39
CA GLY A 169 -24.66 31.15 -0.42
C GLY A 169 -24.30 31.91 0.86
N LEU A 170 -25.28 32.41 1.61
CA LEU A 170 -25.08 33.08 2.88
C LEU A 170 -24.42 32.18 3.95
N PRO A 171 -24.89 30.94 4.20
CA PRO A 171 -24.20 30.02 5.09
C PRO A 171 -22.77 29.68 4.58
N ALA A 172 -22.59 29.58 3.27
CA ALA A 172 -21.25 29.29 2.70
C ALA A 172 -20.26 30.46 2.85
N VAL A 173 -20.73 31.72 2.80
CA VAL A 173 -19.90 32.90 3.04
C VAL A 173 -19.54 33.01 4.51
N VAL A 174 -20.50 32.81 5.42
CA VAL A 174 -20.26 32.79 6.85
C VAL A 174 -19.28 31.67 7.22
N MET A 175 -19.50 30.46 6.70
CA MET A 175 -18.60 29.34 6.90
C MET A 175 -17.17 29.61 6.37
N ARG A 176 -17.05 30.26 5.21
CA ARG A 176 -15.73 30.63 4.66
C ARG A 176 -14.98 31.62 5.52
N THR A 177 -15.68 32.63 6.04
CA THR A 177 -15.06 33.66 6.91
C THR A 177 -14.63 33.01 8.23
N ALA A 178 -15.47 32.16 8.79
CA ALA A 178 -15.21 31.46 10.03
C ALA A 178 -14.16 30.35 9.90
N THR A 179 -13.92 29.81 8.68
CA THR A 179 -12.82 28.87 8.37
C THR A 179 -11.62 29.54 7.70
N ALA A 180 -11.55 30.87 7.70
CA ALA A 180 -10.38 31.58 7.22
C ALA A 180 -9.10 31.15 7.97
N ARG A 181 -7.97 31.07 7.26
CA ARG A 181 -6.70 30.59 7.82
C ARG A 181 -6.34 31.22 9.19
N PRO A 182 -6.49 32.53 9.43
CA PRO A 182 -6.21 33.10 10.74
C PRO A 182 -7.07 32.53 11.87
N VAL A 183 -8.36 32.32 11.61
CA VAL A 183 -9.30 31.74 12.59
C VAL A 183 -8.95 30.28 12.86
N MET A 184 -8.68 29.50 11.80
CA MET A 184 -8.30 28.08 11.92
C MET A 184 -6.93 27.86 12.58
N ARG A 185 -6.01 28.81 12.44
CA ARG A 185 -4.72 28.81 13.14
C ARG A 185 -4.85 29.09 14.63
N SER A 186 -5.90 29.77 15.07
CA SER A 186 -6.11 30.11 16.47
C SER A 186 -6.63 28.93 17.28
N ALA A 187 -6.17 28.78 18.53
CA ALA A 187 -6.70 27.78 19.46
C ALA A 187 -8.17 28.02 19.81
N VAL A 188 -8.57 29.30 19.87
CA VAL A 188 -9.95 29.71 20.14
C VAL A 188 -10.86 29.30 18.98
N GLY A 189 -10.50 29.59 17.73
CA GLY A 189 -11.28 29.16 16.57
C GLY A 189 -11.46 27.65 16.49
N ALA A 190 -10.44 26.87 16.80
CA ALA A 190 -10.53 25.42 16.85
C ALA A 190 -11.45 24.90 17.96
N ARG A 191 -11.50 25.56 19.12
CA ARG A 191 -12.43 25.22 20.21
C ARG A 191 -13.88 25.56 19.86
N LEU A 192 -14.11 26.73 19.28
CA LEU A 192 -15.44 27.17 18.84
C LEU A 192 -16.00 26.22 17.78
N TRP A 193 -15.21 25.83 16.81
CA TRP A 193 -15.63 24.89 15.77
C TRP A 193 -15.91 23.48 16.31
N ARG A 194 -15.11 22.98 17.25
CA ARG A 194 -15.43 21.73 17.95
C ARG A 194 -16.77 21.83 18.69
N GLY A 195 -17.01 22.92 19.38
CA GLY A 195 -18.30 23.19 20.02
C GLY A 195 -19.46 23.18 19.02
N ALA A 196 -19.29 23.86 17.88
CA ALA A 196 -20.33 23.94 16.86
C ALA A 196 -20.67 22.57 16.24
N VAL A 197 -19.67 21.73 15.92
CA VAL A 197 -19.92 20.40 15.34
C VAL A 197 -20.45 19.39 16.36
N THR A 198 -20.31 19.65 17.64
CA THR A 198 -20.84 18.79 18.73
C THR A 198 -22.11 19.31 19.36
N ALA A 199 -22.59 20.51 18.99
CA ALA A 199 -23.75 21.13 19.58
C ALA A 199 -25.02 20.24 19.50
N PRO A 200 -25.84 20.18 20.54
CA PRO A 200 -27.12 19.46 20.51
C PRO A 200 -28.04 20.04 19.44
N GLY A 201 -28.97 19.25 18.91
CA GLY A 201 -29.96 19.69 17.91
C GLY A 201 -29.42 19.87 16.48
N VAL A 202 -28.11 19.81 16.23
CA VAL A 202 -27.59 19.87 14.86
C VAL A 202 -27.90 18.58 14.12
N PRO A 203 -28.65 18.63 12.98
CA PRO A 203 -28.92 17.43 12.18
C PRO A 203 -27.66 16.71 11.72
N ALA A 204 -27.67 15.36 11.70
CA ALA A 204 -26.50 14.55 11.38
C ALA A 204 -25.86 14.93 10.05
N ARG A 205 -26.65 15.16 8.98
CA ARG A 205 -26.14 15.58 7.66
C ARG A 205 -25.38 16.90 7.70
N LEU A 206 -25.88 17.89 8.43
CA LEU A 206 -25.22 19.19 8.60
C LEU A 206 -23.94 19.06 9.43
N ARG A 207 -23.99 18.24 10.49
CA ARG A 207 -22.82 17.93 11.32
C ARG A 207 -21.68 17.33 10.51
N VAL A 208 -21.98 16.34 9.68
CA VAL A 208 -21.01 15.68 8.79
C VAL A 208 -20.39 16.67 7.81
N SER A 209 -21.23 17.43 7.10
CA SER A 209 -20.74 18.42 6.12
C SER A 209 -19.92 19.53 6.77
N ALA A 210 -20.37 20.04 7.92
CA ALA A 210 -19.64 21.06 8.66
C ALA A 210 -18.30 20.55 9.20
N SER A 211 -18.27 19.34 9.76
CA SER A 211 -17.02 18.78 10.30
C SER A 211 -15.97 18.55 9.23
N ARG A 212 -16.34 18.03 8.04
CA ARG A 212 -15.43 17.88 6.89
C ARG A 212 -14.90 19.23 6.41
N TYR A 213 -15.76 20.22 6.27
CA TYR A 213 -15.37 21.57 5.85
C TYR A 213 -14.41 22.23 6.86
N VAL A 214 -14.67 22.09 8.15
CA VAL A 214 -13.79 22.57 9.23
C VAL A 214 -12.46 21.83 9.21
N ALA A 215 -12.46 20.52 9.02
CA ALA A 215 -11.25 19.71 8.95
C ALA A 215 -10.35 20.14 7.77
N GLU A 216 -10.92 20.36 6.58
CA GLU A 216 -10.19 20.88 5.41
C GLU A 216 -9.59 22.27 5.70
N GLY A 217 -10.35 23.17 6.34
CA GLY A 217 -9.88 24.48 6.76
C GLY A 217 -8.72 24.42 7.76
N MET A 218 -8.79 23.50 8.72
CA MET A 218 -7.71 23.29 9.70
C MET A 218 -6.46 22.69 9.06
N GLU A 219 -6.62 21.72 8.18
CA GLU A 219 -5.51 21.09 7.46
C GLU A 219 -4.78 22.11 6.56
N SER A 220 -5.54 22.90 5.79
CA SER A 220 -4.96 23.99 4.96
C SER A 220 -4.24 25.06 5.78
N ALA A 221 -4.57 25.17 7.07
CA ALA A 221 -3.88 26.01 8.03
C ALA A 221 -2.70 25.32 8.73
N GLY A 222 -2.34 24.07 8.37
CA GLY A 222 -1.25 23.29 8.96
C GLY A 222 -1.62 22.67 10.33
N ARG A 223 -2.90 22.53 10.66
CA ARG A 223 -3.37 21.98 11.94
C ARG A 223 -4.01 20.59 11.75
N THR A 224 -3.23 19.64 11.29
CA THR A 224 -3.65 18.25 11.00
C THR A 224 -4.34 17.58 12.19
N SER A 225 -3.74 17.61 13.38
CA SER A 225 -4.36 17.02 14.58
C SER A 225 -5.65 17.75 14.99
N GLY A 226 -5.76 19.07 14.71
CA GLY A 226 -7.00 19.81 14.91
C GLY A 226 -8.12 19.36 13.99
N ALA A 227 -7.81 19.11 12.72
CA ALA A 227 -8.72 18.55 11.73
C ALA A 227 -9.21 17.15 12.15
N ALA A 228 -8.28 16.28 12.55
CA ALA A 228 -8.60 14.94 13.05
C ALA A 228 -9.54 14.98 14.27
N ILE A 229 -9.24 15.82 15.25
CA ILE A 229 -10.08 15.99 16.46
C ILE A 229 -11.49 16.49 16.10
N ALA A 230 -11.64 17.41 15.14
CA ALA A 230 -12.95 17.93 14.74
C ALA A 230 -13.82 16.83 14.10
N LEU A 231 -13.26 15.99 13.24
CA LEU A 231 -13.95 14.84 12.65
C LEU A 231 -14.35 13.80 13.71
N ALA A 232 -13.42 13.45 14.61
CA ALA A 232 -13.69 12.49 15.69
C ALA A 232 -14.77 13.01 16.67
N ALA A 233 -14.76 14.31 16.97
CA ALA A 233 -15.79 14.93 17.81
C ALA A 233 -17.18 14.89 17.15
N ALA A 234 -17.26 15.13 15.83
CA ALA A 234 -18.51 14.99 15.10
C ALA A 234 -19.00 13.52 15.08
N ALA A 235 -18.09 12.56 14.87
CA ALA A 235 -18.39 11.14 14.88
C ALA A 235 -19.02 10.67 16.19
N SER A 236 -18.59 11.21 17.33
CA SER A 236 -19.15 10.88 18.65
C SER A 236 -20.63 11.29 18.84
N LYS A 237 -21.17 12.13 17.96
CA LYS A 237 -22.54 12.65 17.97
C LYS A 237 -23.39 12.12 16.82
N VAL A 238 -22.93 11.11 16.11
CA VAL A 238 -23.65 10.47 15.00
C VAL A 238 -24.05 9.06 15.42
N GLY A 239 -25.34 8.74 15.31
CA GLY A 239 -25.89 7.43 15.67
C GLY A 239 -25.66 6.37 14.60
N ASP A 240 -25.66 6.76 13.31
CA ASP A 240 -25.43 5.85 12.19
C ASP A 240 -24.00 5.28 12.22
N LEU A 241 -23.90 3.95 12.21
CA LEU A 241 -22.61 3.24 12.34
C LEU A 241 -21.70 3.49 11.16
N GLY A 242 -22.23 3.47 9.93
CA GLY A 242 -21.43 3.69 8.71
C GLY A 242 -20.89 5.11 8.63
N ILE A 243 -21.71 6.11 8.93
CA ILE A 243 -21.27 7.52 8.95
C ILE A 243 -20.25 7.75 10.07
N ARG A 244 -20.46 7.17 11.26
CA ARG A 244 -19.50 7.24 12.37
C ARG A 244 -18.17 6.64 11.99
N ALA A 245 -18.17 5.44 11.38
CA ALA A 245 -16.99 4.76 10.90
C ALA A 245 -16.25 5.59 9.85
N SER A 246 -16.95 6.18 8.88
CA SER A 246 -16.38 7.06 7.86
C SER A 246 -15.69 8.30 8.45
N LEU A 247 -16.33 8.99 9.40
CA LEU A 247 -15.75 10.19 10.02
C LEU A 247 -14.51 9.88 10.86
N LEU A 248 -14.51 8.75 11.59
CA LEU A 248 -13.34 8.31 12.36
C LEU A 248 -12.21 7.86 11.46
N ASP A 249 -12.53 7.19 10.35
CA ASP A 249 -11.56 6.85 9.32
C ASP A 249 -10.89 8.09 8.72
N GLU A 250 -11.71 9.07 8.30
CA GLU A 250 -11.20 10.35 7.80
C GLU A 250 -10.32 11.05 8.83
N SER A 251 -10.72 11.03 10.12
CA SER A 251 -9.96 11.60 11.23
C SER A 251 -8.57 10.97 11.33
N VAL A 252 -8.51 9.65 11.37
CA VAL A 252 -7.26 8.88 11.49
C VAL A 252 -6.37 9.06 10.25
N MET A 253 -6.98 9.04 9.05
CA MET A 253 -6.23 9.22 7.80
C MET A 253 -5.59 10.60 7.66
N LYS A 254 -6.17 11.64 8.26
CA LYS A 254 -5.51 12.96 8.32
C LYS A 254 -4.15 12.88 9.02
N GLU A 255 -4.08 12.18 10.16
CA GLU A 255 -2.83 12.02 10.90
C GLU A 255 -1.86 11.06 10.19
N ILE A 256 -2.35 9.91 9.72
CA ILE A 256 -1.56 8.92 8.98
C ILE A 256 -0.90 9.53 7.73
N SER A 257 -1.66 10.29 6.95
CA SER A 257 -1.13 10.93 5.74
C SER A 257 -0.02 11.95 6.02
N ASN A 258 0.07 12.43 7.26
CA ASN A 258 1.15 13.29 7.74
C ASN A 258 2.21 12.52 8.57
N GLY A 259 2.23 11.19 8.50
CA GLY A 259 3.23 10.34 9.17
C GLY A 259 3.07 10.21 10.69
N LEU A 260 1.94 10.68 11.23
CA LEU A 260 1.65 10.64 12.65
C LEU A 260 0.93 9.34 13.01
N VAL A 261 1.24 8.78 14.17
CA VAL A 261 0.48 7.66 14.75
C VAL A 261 -0.80 8.23 15.37
N PRO A 262 -2.01 7.85 14.88
CA PRO A 262 -3.23 8.51 15.29
C PRO A 262 -3.66 8.14 16.71
N GLY A 263 -3.97 9.16 17.53
CA GLY A 263 -4.49 8.93 18.87
C GLY A 263 -5.91 8.31 18.91
N LYS A 264 -6.66 8.37 17.81
CA LYS A 264 -8.02 7.82 17.67
C LYS A 264 -8.08 6.52 16.85
N LEU A 265 -6.94 5.91 16.55
CA LEU A 265 -6.87 4.66 15.79
C LEU A 265 -7.75 3.55 16.41
N PRO A 266 -7.66 3.24 17.73
CA PRO A 266 -8.50 2.18 18.29
C PRO A 266 -10.00 2.46 18.14
N GLN A 267 -10.43 3.72 18.28
CA GLN A 267 -11.84 4.11 18.11
C GLN A 267 -12.30 3.98 16.65
N ALA A 268 -11.44 4.31 15.69
CA ALA A 268 -11.74 4.17 14.26
C ALA A 268 -11.86 2.69 13.87
N VAL A 269 -10.95 1.87 14.34
CA VAL A 269 -10.99 0.40 14.14
C VAL A 269 -12.26 -0.19 14.75
N ALA A 270 -12.56 0.15 16.00
CA ALA A 270 -13.78 -0.32 16.68
C ALA A 270 -15.08 0.12 15.97
N ALA A 271 -15.12 1.34 15.40
CA ALA A 271 -16.28 1.80 14.65
C ALA A 271 -16.45 1.05 13.32
N GLN A 272 -15.36 0.76 12.62
CA GLN A 272 -15.39 -0.05 11.40
C GLN A 272 -15.84 -1.50 11.70
N LEU A 273 -15.36 -2.08 12.79
CA LEU A 273 -15.78 -3.42 13.23
C LEU A 273 -17.27 -3.45 13.62
N ALA A 274 -17.74 -2.45 14.37
CA ALA A 274 -19.16 -2.35 14.73
C ALA A 274 -20.06 -2.22 13.49
N HIS A 275 -19.62 -1.45 12.49
CA HIS A 275 -20.33 -1.36 11.22
C HIS A 275 -20.28 -2.69 10.45
N ALA A 276 -19.12 -3.33 10.40
CA ALA A 276 -18.98 -4.66 9.79
C ALA A 276 -19.86 -5.72 10.46
N ASP A 277 -19.91 -5.75 11.79
CA ASP A 277 -20.75 -6.67 12.56
C ASP A 277 -22.26 -6.45 12.29
N ASP A 278 -22.70 -5.19 12.17
CA ASP A 278 -24.09 -4.86 11.80
C ASP A 278 -24.42 -5.35 10.40
N ARG A 279 -23.55 -5.10 9.40
CA ARG A 279 -23.74 -5.54 8.02
C ARG A 279 -23.71 -7.07 7.91
N PHE A 280 -22.75 -7.72 8.55
CA PHE A 280 -22.64 -9.18 8.61
C PHE A 280 -23.90 -9.83 9.21
N THR A 281 -24.40 -9.29 10.33
CA THR A 281 -25.62 -9.80 10.97
C THR A 281 -26.86 -9.66 10.08
N ARG A 282 -26.86 -8.70 9.14
CA ARG A 282 -27.95 -8.50 8.16
C ARG A 282 -27.75 -9.28 6.85
N GLY A 283 -26.69 -10.05 6.72
CA GLY A 283 -26.35 -10.76 5.48
C GLY A 283 -25.79 -9.88 4.36
N ASP A 284 -25.45 -8.63 4.66
CA ASP A 284 -24.81 -7.71 3.69
C ASP A 284 -23.29 -7.91 3.71
N PHE A 285 -22.85 -9.06 3.13
CA PHE A 285 -21.46 -9.49 3.13
C PHE A 285 -20.52 -8.53 2.36
N PRO A 286 -20.92 -7.96 1.21
CA PRO A 286 -20.08 -6.99 0.51
C PRO A 286 -19.71 -5.77 1.35
N GLU A 287 -20.69 -5.18 2.07
CA GLU A 287 -20.44 -4.01 2.92
C GLU A 287 -19.73 -4.42 4.22
N ALA A 288 -20.05 -5.59 4.79
CA ALA A 288 -19.33 -6.15 5.93
C ALA A 288 -17.84 -6.34 5.60
N ALA A 289 -17.53 -6.91 4.44
CA ALA A 289 -16.16 -7.10 3.95
C ALA A 289 -15.46 -5.75 3.69
N THR A 290 -16.18 -4.75 3.18
CA THR A 290 -15.64 -3.41 2.95
C THR A 290 -15.21 -2.77 4.26
N ALA A 291 -16.09 -2.77 5.26
CA ALA A 291 -15.80 -2.20 6.59
C ALA A 291 -14.70 -2.98 7.33
N LEU A 292 -14.72 -4.32 7.26
CA LEU A 292 -13.69 -5.16 7.85
C LEU A 292 -12.33 -4.95 7.19
N ASN A 293 -12.28 -4.90 5.85
CA ASN A 293 -11.06 -4.60 5.12
C ASN A 293 -10.47 -3.24 5.54
N ARG A 294 -11.35 -2.26 5.81
CA ARG A 294 -10.93 -0.95 6.28
C ARG A 294 -10.39 -1.02 7.71
N ALA A 295 -11.08 -1.73 8.62
CA ALA A 295 -10.61 -1.96 9.98
C ALA A 295 -9.21 -2.58 10.02
N LEU A 296 -8.99 -3.65 9.25
CA LEU A 296 -7.69 -4.33 9.14
C LEU A 296 -6.62 -3.43 8.53
N THR A 297 -6.97 -2.66 7.47
CA THR A 297 -6.04 -1.72 6.82
C THR A 297 -5.60 -0.61 7.77
N LEU A 298 -6.50 -0.07 8.59
CA LEU A 298 -6.18 0.93 9.60
C LEU A 298 -5.33 0.33 10.73
N ASN A 299 -5.75 -0.83 11.25
CA ASN A 299 -5.08 -1.47 12.39
C ASN A 299 -3.64 -1.88 12.06
N PHE A 300 -3.38 -2.31 10.82
CA PHE A 300 -2.07 -2.72 10.33
C PHE A 300 -1.48 -1.74 9.31
N HIS A 301 -1.78 -0.45 9.46
CA HIS A 301 -1.24 0.56 8.55
C HIS A 301 0.27 0.70 8.73
N ARG A 302 1.03 0.77 7.62
CA ARG A 302 2.48 0.82 7.63
C ARG A 302 3.06 1.96 8.47
N VAL A 303 2.42 3.15 8.49
CA VAL A 303 2.85 4.30 9.30
C VAL A 303 2.81 3.98 10.80
N VAL A 304 1.95 3.04 11.23
CA VAL A 304 1.83 2.64 12.64
C VAL A 304 2.90 1.62 13.03
N HIS A 305 3.26 0.71 12.11
CA HIS A 305 4.08 -0.46 12.43
C HIS A 305 5.42 -0.51 11.72
N ILE A 306 5.53 0.02 10.49
CA ILE A 306 6.70 -0.18 9.63
C ILE A 306 7.54 1.09 9.53
N ASP A 307 6.92 2.24 9.32
CA ASP A 307 7.61 3.51 9.07
C ASP A 307 7.99 4.26 10.36
N GLN A 308 7.86 3.61 11.51
CA GLN A 308 8.25 4.12 12.84
C GLN A 308 9.35 3.23 13.44
N LEU A 309 10.14 3.80 14.34
CA LEU A 309 11.11 3.04 15.16
C LEU A 309 10.42 2.13 16.18
N SER A 310 9.20 2.46 16.59
CA SER A 310 8.40 1.67 17.52
C SER A 310 7.11 1.18 16.85
N SER A 311 6.50 0.16 17.44
CA SER A 311 5.18 -0.35 17.02
C SER A 311 4.37 -0.69 18.26
N PRO A 312 3.04 -0.48 18.27
CA PRO A 312 2.17 -0.94 19.36
C PRO A 312 2.28 -2.44 19.65
N LEU A 313 2.67 -3.25 18.66
CA LEU A 313 2.90 -4.69 18.81
C LEU A 313 4.11 -5.04 19.70
N ALA A 314 5.00 -4.08 19.95
CA ALA A 314 6.21 -4.32 20.75
C ALA A 314 5.91 -4.70 22.21
N ARG A 315 4.85 -4.14 22.78
CA ARG A 315 4.52 -4.36 24.22
C ARG A 315 3.75 -5.67 24.44
N LYS A 316 2.53 -5.77 23.89
CA LYS A 316 1.64 -6.95 24.04
C LYS A 316 0.89 -7.15 22.73
N ALA A 317 1.48 -7.91 21.80
CA ALA A 317 0.92 -8.11 20.47
C ALA A 317 -0.50 -8.73 20.50
N GLY A 318 -0.71 -9.75 21.36
CA GLY A 318 -2.03 -10.36 21.52
C GLY A 318 -3.11 -9.39 22.01
N ALA A 319 -2.78 -8.56 23.00
CA ALA A 319 -3.72 -7.55 23.52
C ALA A 319 -4.04 -6.46 22.49
N TYR A 320 -3.13 -6.17 21.57
CA TYR A 320 -3.37 -5.21 20.47
C TYR A 320 -4.43 -5.71 19.50
N VAL A 321 -4.48 -7.00 19.22
CA VAL A 321 -5.43 -7.62 18.29
C VAL A 321 -6.69 -8.16 18.96
N GLU A 322 -6.72 -8.27 20.28
CA GLU A 322 -7.88 -8.77 21.02
C GLU A 322 -9.20 -8.06 20.63
N PRO A 323 -9.25 -6.70 20.49
CA PRO A 323 -10.48 -6.03 20.07
C PRO A 323 -10.95 -6.43 18.66
N LEU A 324 -10.03 -6.83 17.75
CA LEU A 324 -10.40 -7.34 16.43
C LEU A 324 -11.19 -8.65 16.58
N TYR A 325 -10.62 -9.61 17.30
CA TYR A 325 -11.21 -10.95 17.47
C TYR A 325 -12.41 -11.00 18.44
N ALA A 326 -12.65 -9.92 19.19
CA ALA A 326 -13.89 -9.74 19.93
C ALA A 326 -15.10 -9.47 19.02
N SER A 327 -14.90 -8.98 17.77
CA SER A 327 -16.01 -8.72 16.83
C SER A 327 -16.57 -10.03 16.22
N LYS A 328 -17.87 -9.99 15.86
CA LYS A 328 -18.54 -11.15 15.23
C LYS A 328 -17.94 -11.48 13.88
N VAL A 329 -17.70 -10.45 13.07
CA VAL A 329 -17.18 -10.61 11.71
C VAL A 329 -15.76 -11.18 11.69
N MET A 330 -14.91 -10.83 12.67
CA MET A 330 -13.57 -11.41 12.78
C MET A 330 -13.58 -12.85 13.29
N ARG A 331 -14.52 -13.19 14.18
CA ARG A 331 -14.71 -14.60 14.59
C ARG A 331 -15.20 -15.45 13.43
N ALA A 332 -16.14 -14.95 12.63
CA ALA A 332 -16.59 -15.64 11.41
C ALA A 332 -15.45 -15.81 10.40
N LEU A 333 -14.66 -14.75 10.16
CA LEU A 333 -13.48 -14.83 9.30
C LEU A 333 -12.44 -15.82 9.81
N GLY A 334 -12.23 -15.86 11.12
CA GLY A 334 -11.27 -16.77 11.79
C GLY A 334 -11.75 -18.21 11.91
N ALA A 335 -12.99 -18.53 11.56
CA ALA A 335 -13.48 -19.90 11.56
C ALA A 335 -12.75 -20.72 10.49
N PRO A 336 -12.17 -21.88 10.85
CA PRO A 336 -11.47 -22.73 9.90
C PRO A 336 -12.46 -23.33 8.90
N ARG A 337 -12.18 -23.22 7.61
CA ARG A 337 -12.93 -23.95 6.57
C ARG A 337 -12.45 -25.39 6.40
N GLY A 338 -11.18 -25.64 6.76
CA GLY A 338 -10.54 -26.94 6.65
C GLY A 338 -10.29 -27.37 5.20
N ARG A 339 -9.78 -28.56 5.08
CA ARG A 339 -9.62 -29.32 3.82
C ARG A 339 -10.69 -30.40 3.75
N ARG A 340 -11.14 -30.73 2.55
CA ARG A 340 -12.08 -31.85 2.34
C ARG A 340 -11.41 -33.21 2.55
N THR A 341 -10.14 -33.29 2.08
CA THR A 341 -9.30 -34.49 2.21
C THR A 341 -7.89 -34.04 2.67
N PRO A 342 -7.17 -34.88 3.44
CA PRO A 342 -5.75 -34.67 3.66
C PRO A 342 -4.99 -34.61 2.33
N HIS A 343 -3.82 -33.91 2.30
CA HIS A 343 -2.97 -33.94 1.12
C HIS A 343 -2.47 -35.37 0.84
N ALA A 344 -2.23 -35.68 -0.43
CA ALA A 344 -1.65 -36.96 -0.81
C ALA A 344 -0.22 -37.11 -0.27
N PRO A 345 0.23 -38.35 0.06
CA PRO A 345 1.61 -38.61 0.39
C PRO A 345 2.53 -38.29 -0.79
N ALA A 346 3.82 -38.02 -0.52
CA ALA A 346 4.81 -37.83 -1.58
C ALA A 346 4.86 -39.06 -2.52
N PRO A 347 4.96 -38.87 -3.85
CA PRO A 347 4.99 -39.95 -4.80
C PRO A 347 6.29 -40.77 -4.64
N THR A 348 6.16 -42.10 -4.73
CA THR A 348 7.31 -43.03 -4.65
C THR A 348 7.78 -43.50 -6.01
N GLY A 349 6.95 -43.41 -7.07
CA GLY A 349 7.25 -43.93 -8.41
C GLY A 349 7.67 -42.89 -9.45
N ARG A 350 7.75 -41.64 -9.08
CA ARG A 350 8.15 -40.50 -9.95
C ARG A 350 8.70 -39.35 -9.12
N PRO A 351 9.39 -38.38 -9.74
CA PRO A 351 9.78 -37.16 -9.07
C PRO A 351 8.60 -36.40 -8.44
N LEU A 352 8.86 -35.73 -7.31
CA LEU A 352 7.92 -34.83 -6.67
C LEU A 352 7.67 -33.60 -7.55
N ARG A 353 6.46 -33.28 -7.88
CA ARG A 353 6.09 -32.05 -8.58
C ARG A 353 5.98 -30.90 -7.61
N LEU A 354 7.06 -30.09 -7.57
CA LEU A 354 7.17 -28.93 -6.68
C LEU A 354 6.85 -27.63 -7.42
N LEU A 355 5.76 -26.97 -7.08
CA LEU A 355 5.44 -25.62 -7.55
C LEU A 355 5.98 -24.60 -6.54
N VAL A 356 7.04 -23.89 -6.91
CA VAL A 356 7.53 -22.74 -6.15
C VAL A 356 6.87 -21.48 -6.67
N THR A 357 6.22 -20.71 -5.77
CA THR A 357 5.49 -19.50 -6.17
C THR A 357 5.79 -18.32 -5.26
N THR A 358 5.75 -17.12 -5.84
CA THR A 358 5.91 -15.83 -5.16
C THR A 358 5.02 -14.77 -5.80
N SER A 359 5.04 -13.53 -5.29
CA SER A 359 4.34 -12.41 -5.92
C SER A 359 5.26 -11.19 -6.09
N GLY A 360 6.24 -11.32 -6.98
CA GLY A 360 7.17 -10.24 -7.35
C GLY A 360 8.38 -10.09 -6.44
N ASN A 361 8.58 -10.97 -5.45
CA ASN A 361 9.75 -10.96 -4.58
C ASN A 361 10.38 -12.36 -4.49
N ALA A 362 11.45 -12.58 -5.23
CA ALA A 362 12.18 -13.84 -5.28
C ALA A 362 13.53 -13.81 -4.54
N ASN A 363 13.78 -12.80 -3.68
CA ASN A 363 15.09 -12.54 -3.08
C ASN A 363 15.72 -13.76 -2.37
N PHE A 364 14.90 -14.65 -1.79
CA PHE A 364 15.37 -15.82 -1.05
C PHE A 364 15.05 -17.14 -1.75
N LEU A 365 14.74 -17.11 -3.05
CA LEU A 365 14.37 -18.30 -3.82
C LEU A 365 15.47 -18.82 -4.71
N HIS A 366 16.51 -18.03 -5.02
CA HIS A 366 17.54 -18.39 -6.00
C HIS A 366 18.16 -19.78 -5.71
N HIS A 367 18.69 -19.99 -4.50
CA HIS A 367 19.33 -21.25 -4.13
C HIS A 367 18.34 -22.42 -4.05
N ILE A 368 17.09 -22.15 -3.62
CA ILE A 368 16.01 -23.15 -3.60
C ILE A 368 15.68 -23.58 -5.04
N LEU A 369 15.46 -22.62 -5.94
CA LEU A 369 15.13 -22.90 -7.34
C LEU A 369 16.26 -23.65 -8.07
N SER A 370 17.52 -23.23 -7.87
CA SER A 370 18.67 -23.90 -8.50
C SER A 370 18.81 -25.33 -7.96
N HIS A 371 18.83 -25.51 -6.63
CA HIS A 371 19.05 -26.82 -6.04
C HIS A 371 17.95 -27.84 -6.40
N PHE A 372 16.69 -27.45 -6.24
CA PHE A 372 15.59 -28.36 -6.54
C PHE A 372 15.26 -28.48 -8.03
N GLY A 373 15.68 -27.51 -8.85
CA GLY A 373 15.61 -27.59 -10.31
C GLY A 373 16.53 -28.67 -10.89
N ASP A 374 17.69 -28.88 -10.27
CA ASP A 374 18.68 -29.87 -10.66
C ASP A 374 18.51 -31.22 -9.90
N HIS A 375 17.60 -31.28 -8.92
CA HIS A 375 17.45 -32.46 -8.06
C HIS A 375 16.68 -33.60 -8.79
N PRO A 376 17.25 -34.80 -8.93
CA PRO A 376 16.65 -35.89 -9.73
C PRO A 376 15.29 -36.38 -9.18
N GLY A 377 15.02 -36.18 -7.89
CA GLY A 377 13.75 -36.51 -7.25
C GLY A 377 12.68 -35.42 -7.33
N VAL A 378 12.91 -34.33 -8.09
CA VAL A 378 11.99 -33.17 -8.16
C VAL A 378 11.75 -32.75 -9.61
N GLU A 379 10.48 -32.58 -9.97
CA GLU A 379 10.05 -31.84 -11.16
C GLU A 379 9.59 -30.45 -10.70
N LEU A 380 10.43 -29.42 -10.88
CA LEU A 380 10.19 -28.08 -10.38
C LEU A 380 9.50 -27.19 -11.42
N ARG A 381 8.49 -26.41 -10.99
CA ARG A 381 7.96 -25.25 -11.72
C ARG A 381 8.04 -24.00 -10.86
N PHE A 382 8.35 -22.89 -11.48
CA PHE A 382 8.33 -21.57 -10.84
C PHE A 382 7.19 -20.72 -11.38
N LEU A 383 6.42 -20.11 -10.49
CA LEU A 383 5.31 -19.21 -10.82
C LEU A 383 5.43 -17.89 -10.06
N ASP A 384 5.74 -16.80 -10.75
CA ASP A 384 5.57 -15.47 -10.20
C ASP A 384 4.15 -14.95 -10.49
N LEU A 385 3.33 -14.87 -9.46
CA LEU A 385 1.95 -14.38 -9.56
C LEU A 385 1.88 -12.90 -10.02
N ALA A 386 2.91 -12.11 -9.75
CA ALA A 386 2.96 -10.71 -10.18
C ALA A 386 3.25 -10.55 -11.68
N ALA A 387 3.84 -11.55 -12.32
CA ALA A 387 4.12 -11.53 -13.77
C ALA A 387 2.86 -11.59 -14.62
N GLN A 388 1.74 -12.09 -14.08
CA GLN A 388 0.48 -12.22 -14.78
C GLN A 388 -0.59 -11.31 -14.18
N LYS A 389 -1.13 -10.35 -14.94
CA LYS A 389 -2.10 -9.35 -14.46
C LYS A 389 -3.35 -9.97 -13.82
N SER A 390 -3.85 -11.10 -14.34
CA SER A 390 -5.01 -11.81 -13.79
C SER A 390 -4.71 -12.39 -12.41
N LEU A 391 -3.57 -13.06 -12.24
CA LEU A 391 -3.12 -13.65 -10.98
C LEU A 391 -2.81 -12.56 -9.95
N MET A 392 -2.10 -11.51 -10.36
CA MET A 392 -1.83 -10.37 -9.50
C MET A 392 -3.12 -9.72 -8.99
N ARG A 393 -4.13 -9.52 -9.87
CA ARG A 393 -5.40 -8.90 -9.51
C ARG A 393 -6.18 -9.70 -8.46
N ILE A 394 -6.28 -11.03 -8.59
CA ILE A 394 -6.97 -11.86 -7.61
C ILE A 394 -6.18 -11.98 -6.31
N SER A 395 -4.85 -12.04 -6.36
CA SER A 395 -3.99 -12.16 -5.18
C SER A 395 -4.08 -10.97 -4.23
N TRP A 396 -4.34 -9.76 -4.76
CA TRP A 396 -4.40 -8.53 -3.97
C TRP A 396 -5.83 -7.99 -3.75
N ALA A 397 -6.84 -8.78 -4.07
CA ALA A 397 -8.26 -8.43 -3.97
C ALA A 397 -8.81 -8.52 -2.52
N GLY A 398 -8.13 -7.91 -1.54
CA GLY A 398 -8.41 -8.09 -0.11
C GLY A 398 -9.88 -7.99 0.29
N ARG A 399 -10.66 -7.04 -0.26
CA ARG A 399 -12.11 -6.96 0.00
C ARG A 399 -12.86 -8.21 -0.50
N ARG A 400 -12.55 -8.67 -1.72
CA ARG A 400 -13.21 -9.86 -2.30
C ARG A 400 -12.85 -11.14 -1.56
N ILE A 401 -11.59 -11.25 -1.10
CA ILE A 401 -11.14 -12.36 -0.22
C ILE A 401 -11.98 -12.39 1.06
N LEU A 402 -12.16 -11.23 1.71
CA LEU A 402 -12.95 -11.15 2.93
C LEU A 402 -14.43 -11.41 2.68
N GLU A 403 -14.99 -10.92 1.58
CA GLU A 403 -16.37 -11.16 1.17
C GLU A 403 -16.61 -12.65 0.96
N ASP A 404 -15.74 -13.34 0.22
CA ASP A 404 -15.79 -14.78 0.03
C ASP A 404 -15.74 -15.57 1.36
N ARG A 405 -14.81 -15.17 2.23
CA ARG A 405 -14.66 -15.80 3.55
C ARG A 405 -15.87 -15.62 4.45
N LEU A 406 -16.64 -14.54 4.30
CA LEU A 406 -17.82 -14.22 5.11
C LEU A 406 -19.12 -14.76 4.52
N ALA A 407 -19.22 -14.91 3.20
CA ALA A 407 -20.46 -15.32 2.53
C ALA A 407 -20.87 -16.79 2.83
N GLY A 408 -19.91 -17.65 3.11
CA GLY A 408 -20.18 -19.08 3.40
C GLY A 408 -20.38 -19.96 2.16
N ASP A 409 -21.03 -19.42 1.12
CA ASP A 409 -21.25 -20.07 -0.16
C ASP A 409 -20.21 -19.63 -1.20
N ALA A 410 -20.10 -20.40 -2.31
CA ALA A 410 -19.22 -20.06 -3.41
C ALA A 410 -19.57 -18.69 -3.99
N THR A 411 -18.56 -17.83 -4.15
CA THR A 411 -18.69 -16.50 -4.72
C THR A 411 -18.06 -16.45 -6.11
N ASP A 412 -18.44 -15.46 -6.93
CA ASP A 412 -17.77 -15.20 -8.22
C ASP A 412 -16.24 -15.05 -8.07
N TYR A 413 -15.78 -14.63 -6.88
CA TYR A 413 -14.35 -14.53 -6.59
C TYR A 413 -13.73 -15.92 -6.43
N GLN A 414 -14.36 -16.81 -5.68
CA GLN A 414 -13.89 -18.18 -5.49
C GLN A 414 -13.85 -18.94 -6.83
N GLU A 415 -14.89 -18.80 -7.65
CA GLU A 415 -14.94 -19.38 -9.00
C GLU A 415 -13.79 -18.86 -9.90
N GLU A 416 -13.50 -17.55 -9.81
CA GLU A 416 -12.38 -16.95 -10.54
C GLU A 416 -11.03 -17.52 -10.05
N VAL A 417 -10.84 -17.67 -8.74
CA VAL A 417 -9.62 -18.27 -8.16
C VAL A 417 -9.50 -19.73 -8.58
N GLU A 418 -10.58 -20.53 -8.47
CA GLU A 418 -10.60 -21.92 -8.93
C GLU A 418 -10.16 -22.03 -10.38
N ARG A 419 -10.78 -21.29 -11.27
CA ARG A 419 -10.45 -21.32 -12.69
C ARG A 419 -8.98 -20.96 -13.00
N LEU A 420 -8.39 -20.04 -12.25
CA LEU A 420 -7.03 -19.55 -12.51
C LEU A 420 -5.95 -20.34 -11.78
N ILE A 421 -6.25 -20.88 -10.61
CA ILE A 421 -5.26 -21.54 -9.73
C ILE A 421 -5.36 -23.07 -9.79
N ARG A 422 -6.56 -23.64 -10.00
CA ARG A 422 -6.78 -25.09 -10.04
C ARG A 422 -5.80 -25.83 -10.97
N PRO A 423 -5.50 -25.37 -12.20
CA PRO A 423 -4.55 -26.06 -13.07
C PRO A 423 -3.13 -26.21 -12.48
N TYR A 424 -2.74 -25.28 -11.61
CA TYR A 424 -1.44 -25.33 -10.92
C TYR A 424 -1.49 -26.31 -9.73
N LEU A 425 -2.60 -26.32 -8.97
CA LEU A 425 -2.79 -27.25 -7.87
C LEU A 425 -2.88 -28.71 -8.39
N ASP A 426 -3.66 -28.94 -9.45
CA ASP A 426 -3.82 -30.30 -10.03
C ASP A 426 -2.51 -30.84 -10.61
N TRP A 427 -1.59 -29.95 -11.00
CA TRP A 427 -0.27 -30.39 -11.43
C TRP A 427 0.67 -30.69 -10.26
N ALA A 428 0.60 -29.93 -9.16
CA ALA A 428 1.58 -29.96 -8.09
C ALA A 428 1.25 -31.00 -7.02
N ASP A 429 2.23 -31.78 -6.59
CA ASP A 429 2.14 -32.56 -5.35
C ASP A 429 2.32 -31.65 -4.13
N THR A 430 3.21 -30.66 -4.26
CA THR A 430 3.50 -29.65 -3.22
C THR A 430 3.59 -28.26 -3.84
N VAL A 431 2.90 -27.31 -3.25
CA VAL A 431 3.06 -25.87 -3.51
C VAL A 431 3.88 -25.24 -2.38
N PHE A 432 4.98 -24.61 -2.72
CA PHE A 432 5.74 -23.76 -1.81
C PHE A 432 5.51 -22.28 -2.16
N LEU A 433 4.71 -21.61 -1.34
CA LEU A 433 4.42 -20.18 -1.48
C LEU A 433 5.34 -19.36 -0.58
N ASP A 434 6.22 -18.56 -1.19
CA ASP A 434 7.05 -17.61 -0.48
C ASP A 434 6.35 -16.26 -0.32
N TRP A 435 6.42 -15.69 0.88
CA TRP A 435 5.71 -14.49 1.37
C TRP A 435 4.21 -14.73 1.63
N ALA A 436 3.85 -14.87 2.90
CA ALA A 436 2.47 -15.06 3.39
C ALA A 436 1.66 -13.76 3.35
N VAL A 437 1.56 -13.13 2.18
CA VAL A 437 0.77 -11.91 1.91
C VAL A 437 -0.53 -12.26 1.17
N GLY A 438 -1.06 -11.35 0.36
CA GLY A 438 -2.30 -11.55 -0.39
C GLY A 438 -2.46 -12.90 -1.10
N PRO A 439 -1.42 -13.43 -1.77
CA PRO A 439 -1.46 -14.78 -2.36
C PRO A 439 -1.82 -15.91 -1.39
N ALA A 440 -1.32 -15.89 -0.15
CA ALA A 440 -1.67 -16.90 0.84
C ALA A 440 -3.16 -16.81 1.24
N SER A 441 -3.66 -15.60 1.43
CA SER A 441 -5.09 -15.38 1.70
C SER A 441 -5.96 -15.80 0.51
N MET A 442 -5.55 -15.52 -0.73
CA MET A 442 -6.24 -15.93 -1.95
C MET A 442 -6.24 -17.47 -2.09
N LEU A 443 -5.08 -18.12 -1.99
CA LEU A 443 -4.93 -19.56 -2.16
C LEU A 443 -5.83 -20.33 -1.20
N THR A 444 -5.96 -19.83 0.03
CA THR A 444 -6.79 -20.45 1.06
C THR A 444 -8.29 -20.17 0.94
N THR A 445 -8.77 -19.44 -0.08
CA THR A 445 -10.21 -19.32 -0.39
C THR A 445 -10.75 -20.58 -1.06
N ILE A 446 -9.91 -21.35 -1.75
CA ILE A 446 -10.28 -22.60 -2.41
C ILE A 446 -9.73 -23.81 -1.65
N ASP A 447 -10.36 -24.97 -1.82
CA ASP A 447 -9.85 -26.23 -1.27
C ASP A 447 -8.63 -26.69 -2.08
N PRO A 448 -7.48 -26.97 -1.45
CA PRO A 448 -6.28 -27.36 -2.19
C PRO A 448 -6.35 -28.79 -2.79
N GLY A 449 -7.38 -29.60 -2.46
CA GLY A 449 -7.47 -30.99 -2.93
C GLY A 449 -6.34 -31.85 -2.35
N ASP A 450 -5.69 -32.64 -3.20
CA ASP A 450 -4.62 -33.54 -2.79
C ASP A 450 -3.24 -32.85 -2.66
N THR A 451 -3.15 -31.58 -3.04
CA THR A 451 -1.89 -30.81 -3.05
C THR A 451 -1.48 -30.38 -1.65
N ARG A 452 -0.26 -30.67 -1.24
CA ARG A 452 0.33 -30.17 0.01
C ARG A 452 0.66 -28.68 -0.11
N ILE A 453 0.20 -27.87 0.84
CA ILE A 453 0.44 -26.43 0.86
C ILE A 453 1.46 -26.07 1.93
N VAL A 454 2.62 -25.56 1.49
CA VAL A 454 3.70 -25.05 2.33
C VAL A 454 3.79 -23.55 2.12
N VAL A 455 3.71 -22.76 3.17
CA VAL A 455 3.80 -21.30 3.11
C VAL A 455 4.96 -20.82 3.96
N ARG A 456 5.84 -19.96 3.39
CA ARG A 456 6.90 -19.29 4.16
C ARG A 456 6.50 -17.88 4.52
N LEU A 457 6.66 -17.53 5.79
CA LEU A 457 6.37 -16.23 6.36
C LEU A 457 7.64 -15.54 6.85
N HIS A 458 7.90 -14.35 6.33
CA HIS A 458 8.98 -13.48 6.77
C HIS A 458 8.48 -12.50 7.86
N SER A 459 9.35 -11.65 8.38
CA SER A 459 8.98 -10.73 9.47
C SER A 459 8.01 -9.62 9.03
N TYR A 460 8.05 -9.20 7.77
CA TYR A 460 7.23 -8.11 7.25
C TYR A 460 5.73 -8.40 7.39
N GLU A 461 5.31 -9.63 7.12
CA GLU A 461 3.91 -10.04 7.12
C GLU A 461 3.26 -9.91 8.49
N ALA A 462 4.03 -10.15 9.57
CA ALA A 462 3.54 -9.98 10.94
C ALA A 462 3.01 -8.55 11.24
N PHE A 463 3.45 -7.57 10.46
CA PHE A 463 3.04 -6.16 10.58
C PHE A 463 1.96 -5.76 9.59
N THR A 464 1.39 -6.73 8.87
CA THR A 464 0.38 -6.51 7.84
C THR A 464 -0.95 -7.18 8.19
N ARG A 465 -2.00 -6.84 7.47
CA ARG A 465 -3.33 -7.43 7.64
C ARG A 465 -3.45 -8.86 7.12
N TRP A 466 -2.52 -9.33 6.29
CA TRP A 466 -2.67 -10.55 5.52
C TRP A 466 -2.77 -11.83 6.36
N PRO A 467 -1.97 -12.03 7.43
CA PRO A 467 -2.13 -13.20 8.29
C PRO A 467 -3.53 -13.29 8.92
N HIS A 468 -4.22 -12.15 9.10
CA HIS A 468 -5.58 -12.10 9.65
C HIS A 468 -6.66 -12.44 8.61
N SER A 469 -6.32 -12.47 7.32
CA SER A 469 -7.23 -12.80 6.20
C SER A 469 -7.00 -14.21 5.67
N THR A 470 -5.93 -14.89 6.09
CA THR A 470 -5.54 -16.22 5.65
C THR A 470 -6.27 -17.30 6.46
N ASP A 471 -6.72 -18.35 5.80
CA ASP A 471 -7.24 -19.54 6.46
C ASP A 471 -6.14 -20.58 6.66
N PHE A 472 -5.52 -20.55 7.83
CA PHE A 472 -4.41 -21.46 8.13
C PHE A 472 -4.81 -22.92 8.21
N SER A 473 -6.10 -23.26 8.33
CA SER A 473 -6.57 -24.65 8.32
C SER A 473 -6.46 -25.33 6.94
N ARG A 474 -6.15 -24.58 5.89
CA ARG A 474 -5.87 -25.06 4.52
C ARG A 474 -4.39 -25.08 4.16
N ILE A 475 -3.54 -24.75 5.12
CA ILE A 475 -2.08 -24.79 4.99
C ILE A 475 -1.59 -26.01 5.78
N ASP A 476 -0.75 -26.84 5.18
CA ASP A 476 -0.20 -28.04 5.83
C ASP A 476 1.04 -27.72 6.67
N ASP A 477 1.92 -26.87 6.12
CA ASP A 477 3.17 -26.49 6.77
C ASP A 477 3.39 -24.99 6.66
N LEU A 478 3.72 -24.35 7.81
CA LEU A 478 4.04 -22.94 7.89
C LEU A 478 5.50 -22.77 8.33
N VAL A 479 6.31 -22.19 7.44
CA VAL A 479 7.74 -21.97 7.65
C VAL A 479 7.98 -20.53 8.10
N PHE A 480 8.65 -20.35 9.20
CA PHE A 480 9.10 -19.06 9.71
C PHE A 480 10.61 -18.91 9.55
N VAL A 481 11.08 -17.71 9.28
CA VAL A 481 12.51 -17.41 9.11
C VAL A 481 13.25 -17.24 10.46
N ALA A 482 12.54 -17.20 11.58
CA ALA A 482 13.13 -17.13 12.90
C ALA A 482 12.11 -17.45 14.01
N PRO A 483 12.54 -17.95 15.20
CA PRO A 483 11.65 -18.32 16.30
C PRO A 483 10.82 -17.15 16.84
N HIS A 484 11.41 -15.97 16.99
CA HIS A 484 10.72 -14.78 17.50
C HIS A 484 9.63 -14.26 16.53
N VAL A 485 9.78 -14.49 15.21
CA VAL A 485 8.76 -14.19 14.21
C VAL A 485 7.58 -15.16 14.36
N ARG A 486 7.86 -16.47 14.50
CA ARG A 486 6.84 -17.48 14.80
C ARG A 486 6.04 -17.10 16.05
N ASP A 487 6.70 -16.78 17.14
CA ASP A 487 6.05 -16.45 18.41
C ASP A 487 5.20 -15.17 18.30
N LEU A 488 5.70 -14.16 17.58
CA LEU A 488 4.93 -12.95 17.28
C LEU A 488 3.66 -13.28 16.52
N VAL A 489 3.77 -13.96 15.39
CA VAL A 489 2.60 -14.28 14.53
C VAL A 489 1.62 -15.20 15.26
N ALA A 490 2.09 -16.18 16.01
CA ALA A 490 1.24 -17.03 16.83
C ALA A 490 0.49 -16.25 17.92
N SER A 491 1.10 -15.15 18.45
CA SER A 491 0.41 -14.26 19.39
C SER A 491 -0.65 -13.38 18.74
N LEU A 492 -0.51 -13.08 17.43
CA LEU A 492 -1.40 -12.23 16.65
C LEU A 492 -2.59 -12.98 16.05
N VAL A 493 -2.40 -14.25 15.65
CA VAL A 493 -3.37 -15.03 14.87
C VAL A 493 -3.86 -16.22 15.70
N PRO A 494 -5.11 -16.20 16.19
CA PRO A 494 -5.64 -17.29 17.03
C PRO A 494 -5.66 -18.65 16.35
N GLN A 495 -5.90 -18.76 15.04
CA GLN A 495 -5.90 -20.01 14.29
C GLN A 495 -4.60 -20.81 14.44
N LEU A 496 -3.46 -20.12 14.61
CA LEU A 496 -2.16 -20.79 14.79
C LEU A 496 -1.97 -21.45 16.16
N ARG A 497 -2.94 -21.31 17.07
CA ARG A 497 -2.99 -21.95 18.38
C ARG A 497 -4.16 -22.93 18.52
N GLY A 498 -4.94 -23.09 17.45
CA GLY A 498 -6.09 -23.99 17.41
C GLY A 498 -5.73 -25.40 16.94
N GLU A 499 -6.70 -26.29 17.01
CA GLU A 499 -6.58 -27.71 16.59
C GLU A 499 -6.23 -27.87 15.10
N HIS A 500 -6.69 -26.94 14.25
CA HIS A 500 -6.46 -26.96 12.80
C HIS A 500 -5.25 -26.10 12.38
N ALA A 501 -4.32 -25.82 13.31
CA ALA A 501 -3.11 -25.09 12.99
C ALA A 501 -2.18 -25.94 12.09
N PRO A 502 -1.49 -25.31 11.10
CA PRO A 502 -0.49 -25.99 10.29
C PRO A 502 0.70 -26.46 11.17
N ARG A 503 1.43 -27.45 10.70
CA ARG A 503 2.74 -27.76 11.27
C ARG A 503 3.65 -26.56 11.10
N THR A 504 4.40 -26.20 12.14
CA THR A 504 5.28 -25.04 12.10
C THR A 504 6.73 -25.45 12.04
N HIS A 505 7.49 -24.80 11.15
CA HIS A 505 8.94 -24.98 11.00
C HIS A 505 9.64 -23.65 11.15
N VAL A 506 10.90 -23.69 11.62
CA VAL A 506 11.79 -22.54 11.59
C VAL A 506 12.96 -22.92 10.71
N ILE A 507 13.07 -22.27 9.56
CA ILE A 507 14.14 -22.50 8.57
C ILE A 507 14.69 -21.15 8.15
N ASP A 508 16.01 -20.96 8.30
CA ASP A 508 16.68 -19.73 7.91
C ASP A 508 16.55 -19.45 6.40
N ASN A 509 16.80 -18.20 6.01
CA ASN A 509 16.84 -17.83 4.60
C ASN A 509 17.96 -18.58 3.87
N ALA A 510 17.68 -18.96 2.62
CA ALA A 510 18.67 -19.59 1.73
C ALA A 510 19.74 -18.56 1.33
N MET A 511 20.93 -18.69 1.87
CA MET A 511 22.09 -17.80 1.63
C MET A 511 23.34 -18.61 1.36
N GLU A 512 24.10 -18.25 0.34
CA GLU A 512 25.44 -18.81 0.12
C GLU A 512 26.47 -17.89 0.77
N LEU A 513 27.03 -18.31 1.90
CA LEU A 513 27.89 -17.49 2.73
C LEU A 513 29.39 -17.80 2.55
N ALA A 514 29.77 -18.95 2.03
CA ALA A 514 31.16 -19.36 1.85
C ALA A 514 31.97 -18.36 0.99
N GLY A 515 31.36 -17.79 -0.06
CA GLY A 515 31.99 -16.80 -0.93
C GLY A 515 32.32 -15.44 -0.28
N PHE A 516 31.82 -15.20 0.94
CA PHE A 516 32.12 -13.98 1.71
C PHE A 516 33.44 -14.04 2.49
N ALA A 517 33.97 -15.23 2.78
CA ALA A 517 35.20 -15.43 3.52
C ALA A 517 36.43 -15.03 2.68
N ARG A 518 36.69 -13.73 2.57
CA ARG A 518 37.78 -13.15 1.80
C ARG A 518 38.79 -12.45 2.72
N PRO A 519 40.11 -12.39 2.35
CA PRO A 519 41.11 -11.68 3.11
C PRO A 519 40.74 -10.20 3.34
N LYS A 520 40.99 -9.69 4.54
CA LYS A 520 40.77 -8.30 4.89
C LYS A 520 42.10 -7.60 5.18
N PRO A 521 42.31 -6.35 4.68
CA PRO A 521 43.46 -5.55 5.04
C PRO A 521 43.43 -5.14 6.53
N ALA A 522 44.56 -4.87 7.14
CA ALA A 522 44.67 -4.53 8.56
C ALA A 522 43.85 -3.28 8.93
N GLU A 523 43.74 -2.32 8.01
CA GLU A 523 43.00 -1.06 8.17
C GLU A 523 41.48 -1.28 8.29
N ALA A 524 40.96 -2.38 7.76
CA ALA A 524 39.55 -2.73 7.89
C ALA A 524 39.10 -2.84 9.35
N ARG A 525 40.04 -3.13 10.27
CA ARG A 525 39.81 -3.18 11.72
C ARG A 525 39.05 -1.96 12.26
N PHE A 526 39.34 -0.77 11.72
CA PHE A 526 38.71 0.49 12.13
C PHE A 526 37.50 0.89 11.28
N ARG A 527 37.04 0.03 10.39
CA ARG A 527 35.88 0.30 9.53
C ARG A 527 34.67 -0.50 9.96
N LEU A 528 33.67 0.23 10.41
CA LEU A 528 32.33 -0.28 10.69
C LEU A 528 31.55 -0.38 9.37
N GLY A 529 30.67 -1.36 9.25
CA GLY A 529 29.72 -1.49 8.14
C GLY A 529 28.29 -1.61 8.63
N LEU A 530 27.37 -0.99 7.92
CA LEU A 530 25.93 -1.20 8.07
C LEU A 530 25.35 -1.50 6.69
N ILE A 531 24.78 -2.70 6.52
CA ILE A 531 24.21 -3.17 5.27
C ILE A 531 22.70 -3.08 5.35
N GLY A 532 22.08 -2.51 4.29
CA GLY A 532 20.63 -2.41 4.16
C GLY A 532 20.05 -1.24 4.97
N ILE A 533 20.27 0.00 4.51
CA ILE A 533 19.82 1.22 5.17
C ILE A 533 18.46 1.75 4.66
N GLY A 534 17.80 1.06 3.75
CA GLY A 534 16.62 1.55 3.01
C GLY A 534 15.31 1.63 3.81
N GLN A 535 15.30 1.27 5.09
CA GLN A 535 14.10 1.27 5.94
C GLN A 535 14.36 1.94 7.29
N VAL A 536 13.33 2.60 7.83
CA VAL A 536 13.39 3.24 9.17
C VAL A 536 13.75 2.23 10.26
N ALA A 537 13.28 0.98 10.13
CA ALA A 537 13.56 -0.08 11.09
C ALA A 537 15.04 -0.42 11.24
N LYS A 538 15.89 -0.13 10.25
CA LYS A 538 17.34 -0.34 10.29
C LYS A 538 18.07 0.65 11.22
N ASP A 539 17.43 1.76 11.55
CA ASP A 539 17.89 2.80 12.47
C ASP A 539 19.38 3.18 12.34
N PRO A 540 19.83 3.65 11.15
CA PRO A 540 21.23 4.04 10.97
C PRO A 540 21.67 5.20 11.88
N LEU A 541 20.74 5.90 12.53
CA LEU A 541 21.08 6.91 13.55
C LEU A 541 21.76 6.28 14.77
N TRP A 542 21.40 5.05 15.16
CA TRP A 542 22.06 4.31 16.22
C TRP A 542 23.52 3.98 15.84
N ALA A 543 23.77 3.56 14.60
CA ALA A 543 25.13 3.28 14.11
C ALA A 543 26.01 4.54 14.07
N ILE A 544 25.42 5.71 13.69
CA ILE A 544 26.11 7.01 13.78
C ILE A 544 26.51 7.31 15.23
N GLU A 545 25.68 7.00 16.21
CA GLU A 545 26.00 7.24 17.62
C GLU A 545 27.15 6.33 18.10
N VAL A 546 27.17 5.06 17.70
CA VAL A 546 28.30 4.15 17.96
C VAL A 546 29.59 4.72 17.38
N LEU A 547 29.58 5.16 16.11
CA LEU A 547 30.73 5.79 15.47
C LEU A 547 31.18 7.04 16.24
N ARG A 548 30.25 7.89 16.66
CA ARG A 548 30.55 9.10 17.42
C ARG A 548 31.26 8.79 18.74
N LEU A 549 30.83 7.75 19.44
CA LEU A 549 31.45 7.29 20.69
C LEU A 549 32.87 6.77 20.45
N LEU A 550 33.07 5.97 19.43
CA LEU A 550 34.40 5.45 19.07
C LEU A 550 35.37 6.58 18.70
N ARG A 551 34.91 7.54 17.88
CA ARG A 551 35.73 8.66 17.42
C ARG A 551 36.07 9.71 18.46
N LYS A 552 35.47 9.66 19.66
CA LYS A 552 35.92 10.46 20.81
C LYS A 552 37.33 10.06 21.31
N GLU A 553 37.68 8.80 21.10
CA GLU A 553 38.92 8.22 21.60
C GLU A 553 39.92 7.92 20.47
N ASP A 554 39.41 7.52 19.29
CA ASP A 554 40.23 7.16 18.12
C ASP A 554 39.57 7.60 16.81
N ASP A 555 40.15 8.58 16.15
CA ASP A 555 39.62 9.20 14.94
C ASP A 555 39.80 8.33 13.67
N ARG A 556 40.52 7.20 13.74
CA ARG A 556 40.64 6.21 12.67
C ARG A 556 39.32 5.51 12.35
N TYR A 557 38.42 5.39 13.32
CA TYR A 557 37.13 4.72 13.08
C TYR A 557 36.31 5.45 12.02
N ARG A 558 35.78 4.66 11.07
CA ARG A 558 34.91 5.11 9.95
C ARG A 558 33.70 4.20 9.85
N LEU A 559 32.62 4.68 9.24
CA LEU A 559 31.41 3.92 8.98
C LEU A 559 31.12 3.89 7.48
N SER A 560 31.00 2.70 6.92
CA SER A 560 30.53 2.48 5.54
C SER A 560 29.05 2.09 5.56
N LEU A 561 28.24 2.85 4.82
CA LEU A 561 26.82 2.59 4.63
C LEU A 561 26.61 1.92 3.27
N VAL A 562 26.12 0.68 3.27
CA VAL A 562 25.92 -0.15 2.07
C VAL A 562 24.42 -0.36 1.85
N GLY A 563 23.95 -0.17 0.64
CA GLY A 563 22.56 -0.37 0.27
C GLY A 563 21.89 0.90 -0.26
N GLY A 564 20.70 0.73 -0.83
CA GLY A 564 19.91 1.83 -1.33
C GLY A 564 19.36 2.72 -0.22
N ASP A 565 19.24 4.01 -0.49
CA ASP A 565 18.73 5.00 0.45
C ASP A 565 17.23 4.83 0.74
N MET A 566 16.80 5.30 1.89
CA MET A 566 15.37 5.41 2.22
C MET A 566 14.65 6.34 1.25
N SER A 567 13.50 5.94 0.74
CA SER A 567 12.69 6.79 -0.13
C SER A 567 11.83 7.76 0.68
N ALA A 568 12.06 9.05 0.52
CA ALA A 568 11.21 10.11 1.08
C ALA A 568 9.75 10.07 0.55
N LYS A 569 9.50 9.30 -0.54
CA LYS A 569 8.17 9.13 -1.13
C LYS A 569 7.34 8.05 -0.41
N THR A 570 7.95 7.23 0.43
CA THR A 570 7.29 6.11 1.11
C THR A 570 6.17 6.59 2.04
N SER A 571 6.49 7.50 2.96
CA SER A 571 5.52 8.13 3.87
C SER A 571 6.11 9.41 4.47
N HIS A 572 5.27 10.24 5.10
CA HIS A 572 5.77 11.41 5.84
C HIS A 572 6.64 10.99 7.04
N ALA A 573 6.30 9.89 7.73
CA ALA A 573 7.10 9.37 8.84
C ALA A 573 8.52 8.99 8.38
N THR A 574 8.64 8.29 7.24
CA THR A 574 9.94 7.97 6.63
C THR A 574 10.69 9.24 6.25
N ARG A 575 10.00 10.25 5.69
CA ARG A 575 10.61 11.55 5.33
C ARG A 575 11.16 12.27 6.55
N ASP A 576 10.41 12.32 7.65
CA ASP A 576 10.83 12.98 8.88
C ASP A 576 12.04 12.27 9.52
N TYR A 577 12.06 10.93 9.49
CA TYR A 577 13.24 10.16 9.91
C TYR A 577 14.45 10.47 9.03
N LEU A 578 14.28 10.43 7.70
CA LEU A 578 15.32 10.70 6.74
C LEU A 578 15.92 12.09 6.91
N GLN A 579 15.10 13.13 7.12
CA GLN A 579 15.59 14.49 7.37
C GLN A 579 16.48 14.56 8.63
N ARG A 580 16.10 13.88 9.71
CA ARG A 580 16.93 13.81 10.92
C ARG A 580 18.24 13.06 10.69
N PHE A 581 18.18 11.97 9.93
CA PHE A 581 19.33 11.18 9.55
C PHE A 581 20.31 11.99 8.70
N GLU A 582 19.84 12.61 7.62
CA GLU A 582 20.67 13.44 6.73
C GLU A 582 21.33 14.60 7.47
N LYS A 583 20.60 15.25 8.37
CA LYS A 583 21.16 16.35 9.18
C LYS A 583 22.36 15.91 10.03
N LYS A 584 22.32 14.69 10.60
CA LYS A 584 23.45 14.13 11.40
C LYS A 584 24.55 13.56 10.52
N LEU A 585 24.19 13.01 9.37
CA LEU A 585 25.10 12.34 8.47
C LEU A 585 25.99 13.30 7.67
N ALA A 586 25.42 14.40 7.15
CA ALA A 586 26.13 15.32 6.24
C ALA A 586 27.51 15.81 6.77
N PRO A 587 27.66 16.25 8.02
CA PRO A 587 28.98 16.65 8.54
C PRO A 587 29.97 15.48 8.62
N LEU A 588 29.51 14.25 8.88
CA LEU A 588 30.35 13.07 8.97
C LEU A 588 30.83 12.61 7.60
N VAL A 589 30.00 12.71 6.59
CA VAL A 589 30.40 12.46 5.18
C VAL A 589 31.44 13.51 4.74
N LYS A 590 31.20 14.79 5.04
CA LYS A 590 32.14 15.88 4.72
C LYS A 590 33.52 15.68 5.38
N SER A 591 33.59 15.14 6.60
CA SER A 591 34.83 14.83 7.29
C SER A 591 35.49 13.52 6.89
N GLY A 592 34.86 12.71 6.00
CA GLY A 592 35.32 11.38 5.65
C GLY A 592 35.15 10.33 6.76
N ALA A 593 34.42 10.66 7.84
CA ALA A 593 34.12 9.71 8.91
C ALA A 593 33.05 8.69 8.51
N VAL A 594 32.16 9.06 7.58
CA VAL A 594 31.16 8.16 6.99
C VAL A 594 31.28 8.17 5.48
N GLU A 595 31.18 7.01 4.88
CA GLU A 595 31.17 6.78 3.44
C GLU A 595 29.84 6.12 3.03
N ARG A 596 29.20 6.58 1.96
CA ARG A 596 28.06 5.92 1.32
C ARG A 596 28.56 5.12 0.13
N LEU A 597 28.44 3.81 0.20
CA LEU A 597 28.80 2.92 -0.92
C LEU A 597 27.63 2.71 -1.89
N GLY A 598 26.39 3.06 -1.47
CA GLY A 598 25.20 2.83 -2.29
C GLY A 598 24.79 1.36 -2.37
N ALA A 599 23.87 1.08 -3.29
CA ALA A 599 23.48 -0.30 -3.60
C ALA A 599 24.59 -0.98 -4.41
N THR A 600 24.87 -2.24 -4.09
CA THR A 600 25.85 -3.07 -4.80
C THR A 600 25.32 -4.49 -4.93
N ASP A 601 25.61 -5.12 -6.07
CA ASP A 601 25.35 -6.54 -6.30
C ASP A 601 26.51 -7.43 -5.81
N ASP A 602 27.69 -6.84 -5.51
CA ASP A 602 28.84 -7.53 -4.94
C ASP A 602 29.09 -7.08 -3.49
N VAL A 603 28.21 -7.54 -2.60
CA VAL A 603 28.31 -7.29 -1.16
C VAL A 603 29.58 -7.93 -0.58
N ALA A 604 30.01 -9.08 -1.10
CA ALA A 604 31.20 -9.79 -0.65
C ALA A 604 32.47 -8.93 -0.83
N SER A 605 32.64 -8.25 -1.97
CA SER A 605 33.75 -7.32 -2.18
C SER A 605 33.67 -6.09 -1.27
N ALA A 606 32.48 -5.51 -1.08
CA ALA A 606 32.30 -4.39 -0.15
C ALA A 606 32.71 -4.77 1.28
N LEU A 607 32.44 -6.01 1.69
CA LEU A 607 32.76 -6.52 3.04
C LEU A 607 34.27 -6.77 3.26
N THR A 608 35.11 -6.86 2.23
CA THR A 608 36.56 -6.98 2.44
C THR A 608 37.14 -5.78 3.19
N GLY A 609 36.62 -4.58 2.94
CA GLY A 609 37.03 -3.35 3.64
C GLY A 609 36.36 -3.11 5.00
N ILE A 610 35.45 -3.97 5.44
CA ILE A 610 34.66 -3.80 6.67
C ILE A 610 35.15 -4.78 7.73
N GLY A 611 35.64 -4.26 8.87
CA GLY A 611 36.16 -5.08 9.98
C GLY A 611 35.17 -5.32 11.10
N THR A 612 34.12 -4.51 11.20
CA THR A 612 33.02 -4.69 12.15
C THR A 612 31.70 -4.53 11.42
N ILE A 613 30.78 -5.49 11.56
CA ILE A 613 29.44 -5.40 10.98
C ILE A 613 28.41 -5.10 12.06
N LEU A 614 27.60 -4.05 11.83
CA LEU A 614 26.56 -3.59 12.76
C LEU A 614 25.17 -4.06 12.33
N SER A 615 24.36 -4.46 13.30
CA SER A 615 22.90 -4.52 13.20
C SER A 615 22.30 -3.49 14.15
N SER A 616 22.00 -2.29 13.64
CA SER A 616 21.43 -1.19 14.42
C SER A 616 19.90 -1.23 14.51
N SER A 617 19.29 -2.22 13.93
CA SER A 617 17.85 -2.35 13.71
C SER A 617 17.03 -2.32 15.01
N VAL A 618 15.81 -1.83 14.94
CA VAL A 618 14.83 -1.91 16.04
C VAL A 618 14.04 -3.22 16.03
N ARG A 619 14.00 -3.89 14.88
CA ARG A 619 13.38 -5.21 14.65
C ARG A 619 13.92 -5.83 13.37
N GLU A 620 14.04 -7.14 13.37
CA GLU A 620 14.42 -7.96 12.20
C GLU A 620 13.66 -9.29 12.20
N GLY A 621 13.63 -9.97 11.06
CA GLY A 621 13.36 -11.40 11.01
C GLY A 621 14.64 -12.19 11.25
N CYS A 622 15.59 -12.01 10.34
CA CYS A 622 17.02 -12.25 10.52
C CYS A 622 17.75 -11.10 9.80
N HIS A 623 18.87 -10.64 10.32
CA HIS A 623 19.61 -9.57 9.65
C HIS A 623 20.63 -10.16 8.69
N VAL A 624 20.24 -10.41 7.44
CA VAL A 624 21.10 -10.99 6.40
C VAL A 624 22.47 -10.29 6.32
N GLY A 625 22.50 -8.95 6.28
CA GLY A 625 23.75 -8.21 6.25
C GLY A 625 24.67 -8.42 7.46
N LEU A 626 24.13 -8.75 8.64
CA LEU A 626 24.94 -9.15 9.80
C LEU A 626 25.54 -10.55 9.59
N MET A 627 24.74 -11.48 9.03
CA MET A 627 25.17 -12.86 8.75
C MET A 627 26.25 -12.89 7.66
N GLU A 628 26.06 -12.15 6.57
CA GLU A 628 27.06 -11.95 5.51
C GLU A 628 28.35 -11.31 6.05
N GLY A 629 28.21 -10.28 6.89
CA GLY A 629 29.33 -9.64 7.56
C GLY A 629 30.09 -10.59 8.48
N ALA A 630 29.40 -11.40 9.27
CA ALA A 630 30.00 -12.44 10.11
C ALA A 630 30.75 -13.47 9.24
N ALA A 631 30.13 -14.00 8.19
CA ALA A 631 30.73 -14.93 7.26
C ALA A 631 32.01 -14.36 6.61
N SER A 632 32.04 -13.05 6.35
CA SER A 632 33.23 -12.36 5.80
C SER A 632 34.38 -12.23 6.80
N GLY A 633 34.20 -12.64 8.07
CA GLY A 633 35.19 -12.46 9.13
C GLY A 633 35.19 -11.05 9.75
N ALA A 634 34.13 -10.26 9.58
CA ALA A 634 33.96 -9.03 10.34
C ALA A 634 33.45 -9.34 11.76
N LEU A 635 33.84 -8.52 12.76
CA LEU A 635 33.32 -8.60 14.12
C LEU A 635 31.82 -8.23 14.15
N PRO A 636 30.90 -9.14 14.53
CA PRO A 636 29.48 -8.81 14.58
C PRO A 636 29.13 -8.05 15.87
N VAL A 637 28.30 -7.01 15.71
CA VAL A 637 27.71 -6.26 16.83
C VAL A 637 26.25 -6.04 16.50
N ALA A 638 25.36 -6.74 17.18
CA ALA A 638 23.93 -6.64 17.02
C ALA A 638 23.29 -5.88 18.18
N ARG A 639 22.48 -4.87 17.87
CA ARG A 639 21.61 -4.27 18.86
C ARG A 639 20.60 -5.30 19.35
N ASP A 640 20.35 -5.39 20.66
CA ASP A 640 19.19 -6.14 21.16
C ASP A 640 17.92 -5.42 20.70
N TRP A 641 17.31 -5.98 19.68
CA TRP A 641 16.22 -5.30 18.95
C TRP A 641 15.11 -4.83 19.89
N PRO A 642 14.91 -3.53 20.11
CA PRO A 642 13.95 -3.01 21.10
C PRO A 642 12.52 -3.55 20.96
N PHE A 643 12.17 -4.01 19.75
CA PHE A 643 10.88 -4.62 19.51
C PHE A 643 10.76 -6.01 20.14
N TYR A 644 11.83 -6.78 20.18
CA TYR A 644 11.86 -8.16 20.70
C TYR A 644 12.60 -8.31 22.03
N ALA A 645 13.30 -7.30 22.49
CA ALA A 645 14.05 -7.33 23.75
C ALA A 645 13.15 -7.74 24.92
N GLY A 646 13.67 -8.63 25.77
CA GLY A 646 12.94 -9.18 26.92
C GLY A 646 11.85 -10.23 26.59
N ARG A 647 11.70 -10.64 25.32
CA ARG A 647 10.86 -11.77 24.94
C ARG A 647 11.64 -13.09 25.00
N PRO A 648 10.96 -14.26 25.08
CA PRO A 648 11.63 -15.57 25.11
C PRO A 648 12.56 -15.78 23.91
N ASN A 649 12.15 -15.32 22.72
CA ASN A 649 12.97 -15.32 21.53
C ASN A 649 13.23 -13.89 21.05
N SER A 650 14.50 -13.53 20.83
CA SER A 650 14.98 -12.19 20.48
C SER A 650 16.32 -12.29 19.74
N ALA A 651 17.02 -11.17 19.52
CA ALA A 651 18.39 -11.16 19.02
C ALA A 651 19.34 -12.02 19.88
N ARG A 652 19.12 -12.03 21.20
CA ARG A 652 19.95 -12.80 22.16
C ARG A 652 19.83 -14.31 22.02
N THR A 653 18.71 -14.80 21.50
CA THR A 653 18.51 -16.24 21.26
C THR A 653 18.86 -16.65 19.83
N LEU A 654 18.95 -15.68 18.91
CA LEU A 654 19.27 -15.92 17.51
C LEU A 654 20.78 -15.87 17.25
N TYR A 655 21.50 -15.01 17.96
CA TYR A 655 22.94 -14.81 17.77
C TYR A 655 23.74 -15.30 18.96
N PRO A 656 25.04 -15.66 18.75
CA PRO A 656 25.93 -16.07 19.83
C PRO A 656 26.03 -15.05 20.98
N GLU A 657 26.25 -15.54 22.15
CA GLU A 657 26.51 -14.72 23.32
C GLU A 657 27.66 -13.73 23.07
N GLY A 658 27.48 -12.52 23.53
CA GLY A 658 28.45 -11.44 23.35
C GLY A 658 28.37 -10.70 22.01
N TRP A 659 27.57 -11.15 21.00
CA TRP A 659 27.32 -10.34 19.80
C TRP A 659 26.28 -9.26 20.04
N VAL A 660 25.37 -9.51 20.99
CA VAL A 660 24.20 -8.66 21.23
C VAL A 660 24.46 -7.68 22.35
N VAL A 661 24.21 -6.42 22.11
CA VAL A 661 24.41 -5.27 23.01
C VAL A 661 23.12 -4.44 23.09
N GLU A 662 22.90 -3.76 24.19
CA GLU A 662 21.68 -2.95 24.38
C GLU A 662 21.88 -1.51 23.93
N THR A 663 23.03 -0.92 24.21
CA THR A 663 23.30 0.51 24.02
C THR A 663 24.42 0.78 23.02
N PRO A 664 24.50 1.99 22.45
CA PRO A 664 25.65 2.40 21.64
C PRO A 664 26.98 2.39 22.42
N GLU A 665 26.93 2.64 23.73
CA GLU A 665 28.10 2.62 24.64
C GLU A 665 28.65 1.21 24.75
N GLU A 666 27.82 0.20 25.02
CA GLU A 666 28.21 -1.21 25.05
C GLU A 666 28.76 -1.67 23.69
N ALA A 667 28.13 -1.21 22.57
CA ALA A 667 28.64 -1.48 21.24
C ALA A 667 30.04 -0.92 21.02
N ALA A 668 30.27 0.33 21.41
CA ALA A 668 31.57 0.98 21.28
C ALA A 668 32.62 0.29 22.18
N GLU A 669 32.28 -0.09 23.39
CA GLU A 669 33.17 -0.83 24.31
C GLU A 669 33.56 -2.19 23.73
N ARG A 670 32.55 -2.97 23.22
CA ARG A 670 32.81 -4.25 22.57
C ARG A 670 33.73 -4.10 21.39
N ILE A 671 33.48 -3.12 20.50
CA ILE A 671 34.31 -2.86 19.33
C ILE A 671 35.73 -2.55 19.75
N ARG A 672 35.98 -1.61 20.68
CA ARG A 672 37.31 -1.26 21.16
C ARG A 672 38.05 -2.47 21.74
N ARG A 673 37.37 -3.29 22.54
CA ARG A 673 37.96 -4.50 23.14
C ARG A 673 38.52 -5.47 22.10
N HIS A 674 37.79 -5.68 21.02
CA HIS A 674 38.20 -6.62 19.97
C HIS A 674 39.08 -5.99 18.89
N THR A 675 39.00 -4.70 18.65
CA THR A 675 39.81 -4.00 17.64
C THR A 675 41.09 -3.37 18.23
N GLY A 676 41.33 -3.48 19.51
CA GLY A 676 42.55 -2.97 20.19
C GLY A 676 43.84 -3.54 19.62
N THR A 677 43.87 -4.82 19.28
CA THR A 677 44.97 -5.47 18.53
C THR A 677 44.43 -6.13 17.26
N GLU A 678 45.32 -6.30 16.27
CA GLU A 678 44.96 -7.00 15.03
C GLU A 678 44.67 -8.47 15.28
N GLU A 679 45.43 -9.11 16.19
CA GLU A 679 45.26 -10.51 16.55
C GLU A 679 43.88 -10.76 17.17
N ALA A 680 43.47 -9.96 18.15
CA ALA A 680 42.16 -10.07 18.79
C ALA A 680 41.00 -9.88 17.79
N TRP A 681 41.15 -8.91 16.88
CA TRP A 681 40.17 -8.66 15.84
C TRP A 681 40.08 -9.85 14.87
N ARG A 682 41.19 -10.36 14.35
CA ARG A 682 41.21 -11.52 13.45
C ARG A 682 40.64 -12.78 14.10
N LYS A 683 40.99 -13.03 15.39
CA LYS A 683 40.45 -14.15 16.15
C LYS A 683 38.93 -14.07 16.29
N ALA A 684 38.41 -12.90 16.64
CA ALA A 684 36.97 -12.68 16.75
C ALA A 684 36.24 -12.81 15.40
N GLY A 685 36.83 -12.29 14.31
CA GLY A 685 36.31 -12.43 12.97
C GLY A 685 36.31 -13.88 12.46
N ALA A 686 37.37 -14.62 12.71
CA ALA A 686 37.45 -16.05 12.34
C ALA A 686 36.38 -16.88 13.07
N ALA A 687 36.18 -16.64 14.37
CA ALA A 687 35.11 -17.29 15.14
C ALA A 687 33.72 -16.94 14.61
N ALA A 688 33.50 -15.69 14.19
CA ALA A 688 32.24 -15.25 13.61
C ALA A 688 31.98 -15.93 12.26
N SER A 689 33.00 -16.01 11.41
CA SER A 689 32.90 -16.69 10.11
C SER A 689 32.60 -18.18 10.26
N ALA A 690 33.32 -18.86 11.14
CA ALA A 690 33.07 -20.27 11.42
C ALA A 690 31.62 -20.51 11.88
N HIS A 691 31.12 -19.69 12.80
CA HIS A 691 29.71 -19.78 13.24
C HIS A 691 28.74 -19.55 12.08
N ALA A 692 28.91 -18.49 11.29
CA ALA A 692 28.00 -18.19 10.20
C ALA A 692 27.92 -19.32 9.17
N LEU A 693 29.07 -19.92 8.81
CA LEU A 693 29.13 -21.02 7.84
C LEU A 693 28.52 -22.33 8.39
N THR A 694 28.62 -22.58 9.70
CA THR A 694 28.06 -23.79 10.31
C THR A 694 26.59 -23.65 10.69
N ALA A 695 26.07 -22.44 10.82
CA ALA A 695 24.68 -22.20 11.22
C ALA A 695 23.76 -21.81 10.05
N TRP A 696 24.23 -20.96 9.13
CA TRP A 696 23.35 -20.26 8.18
C TRP A 696 23.71 -20.43 6.70
N ASP A 697 24.82 -21.11 6.38
CA ASP A 697 25.23 -21.31 4.99
C ASP A 697 24.29 -22.27 4.26
N TRP A 698 24.13 -22.10 2.95
CA TRP A 698 23.22 -22.90 2.13
C TRP A 698 23.41 -24.41 2.29
N PRO A 699 24.64 -24.99 2.33
CA PRO A 699 24.80 -26.42 2.57
C PRO A 699 24.15 -26.95 3.85
N VAL A 700 24.01 -26.10 4.89
CA VAL A 700 23.31 -26.44 6.13
C VAL A 700 21.82 -26.24 5.98
N VAL A 701 21.40 -25.04 5.53
CA VAL A 701 19.99 -24.66 5.41
C VAL A 701 19.23 -25.52 4.39
N ARG A 702 19.87 -25.93 3.31
CA ARG A 702 19.24 -26.79 2.29
C ARG A 702 18.74 -28.12 2.87
N THR A 703 19.45 -28.72 3.83
CA THR A 703 19.02 -30.00 4.44
C THR A 703 17.66 -29.88 5.13
N HIS A 704 17.34 -28.70 5.66
CA HIS A 704 16.02 -28.43 6.22
C HIS A 704 14.95 -28.31 5.13
N PHE A 705 15.26 -27.75 3.98
CA PHE A 705 14.34 -27.72 2.82
C PHE A 705 14.19 -29.10 2.18
N GLU A 706 15.27 -29.89 2.06
CA GLU A 706 15.20 -31.29 1.61
C GLU A 706 14.29 -32.13 2.52
N ARG A 707 14.48 -32.01 3.82
CA ARG A 707 13.62 -32.67 4.81
C ARG A 707 12.16 -32.18 4.71
N LEU A 708 11.96 -30.88 4.51
CA LEU A 708 10.61 -30.30 4.38
C LEU A 708 9.89 -30.81 3.13
N PHE A 709 10.55 -30.86 1.97
CA PHE A 709 9.89 -31.19 0.71
C PHE A 709 9.91 -32.70 0.41
N LEU A 710 11.01 -33.36 0.69
CA LEU A 710 11.23 -34.77 0.30
C LEU A 710 11.05 -35.75 1.46
N GLY A 711 10.99 -35.28 2.69
CA GLY A 711 10.90 -36.14 3.87
C GLY A 711 12.16 -36.97 4.14
N THR A 712 13.31 -36.57 3.56
CA THR A 712 14.60 -37.22 3.84
C THR A 712 15.09 -36.86 5.23
N GLU A 713 15.62 -37.84 5.99
CA GLU A 713 16.22 -37.64 7.34
C GLU A 713 17.49 -36.79 7.34
#